data_d18464afb2dabe1c1046a37b3edc219f
#
_entry.id   d18464afb2dabe1c1046a37b3edc219f
#
_cell.length_a   1.000
_cell.length_b   1.000
_cell.length_c   1.000
_cell.angle_alpha   90.00
_cell.angle_beta   90.00
_cell.angle_gamma   90.00
#
_symmetry.space_group_name_H-M   'P 1'
#
loop_
_entity.id
_entity.type
_entity.pdbx_description
1 polymer ?
#
loop_
_entity_poly.entity_id
_entity_poly.type
_entity_poly.pdbx_seq_one_letter_code
_entity_poly.pdbx_strand_id
1 'polypeptide(L)'
;MTGTYRPADALAGGAPIGDLGAELRLRGLATELRLGELGPGAVAAVLGRGLPGADVPEELARLVHRRTDGVPLFVVQLLQAWTDAGELRPADGRWELTPGPDGGRQEVPDDLRRLLELQLERLDADDLAMLETAAVSGIEFAAATAASGGAGTLEAVEGRCAALARHGRFLRATGPVAWPDGTVSAGFRFAHDLHRTVLYERIPAGRRARLHIAVADRLERGYGPAAATHAAELAGHLLAGYDHARAAPHLQAAATQAMGRSAPREAIQYLESLLDALTRLPEGPERDEAELLAQMTLGPALTATRGFASPEVEAAYTRAHELCVALDRPHELVLVLHGLAAVAEFRARYHRSEALLTRILALGTSDLALEAHELLACSTFHQGAAARSFGYAMRGLALYDEGADHTYLAPYGEHPAVSCHYWAALALWFLGRPDTALEHAEQARELATTHPYSLASAEVQLAYLHQYRGEAEAALAWAGRALATASGHGFPIRAVQAAILGGWALAMTSADSGGVEQLRSGLAGYLATGAELDHPYYLGLLADALATTTGPSEGLVVVEEAIRLVGTERPFYYLPELHRIRGDLLAREGRADQAAAAYARAIELAAGHGTRSAELRAALHRCRVQDRSPTEADRAHLRQLYDQFEEGFGTPDLVAAKALLEDG
;
A
#
# COMPACT_ATOMS: atom_id res chain seq x y z
N MET A 1 -57.78 28.36 10.98
CA MET A 1 -57.45 27.48 12.12
C MET A 1 -56.34 26.55 11.66
N THR A 2 -55.24 26.42 12.35
CA THR A 2 -54.13 25.50 12.02
C THR A 2 -54.15 24.38 13.04
N GLY A 3 -54.21 23.14 12.59
CA GLY A 3 -54.15 21.95 13.43
C GLY A 3 -52.97 21.09 12.98
N THR A 4 -52.28 20.43 13.91
CA THR A 4 -51.21 19.46 13.62
C THR A 4 -51.61 18.09 14.15
N TYR A 5 -51.35 17.05 13.39
CA TYR A 5 -51.53 15.68 13.83
C TYR A 5 -50.46 14.77 13.26
N ARG A 6 -50.19 13.67 13.93
CA ARG A 6 -49.35 12.62 13.40
C ARG A 6 -50.22 11.57 12.71
N PRO A 7 -50.03 11.29 11.40
CA PRO A 7 -50.85 10.32 10.69
C PRO A 7 -50.89 8.94 11.35
N ALA A 8 -49.74 8.47 11.90
CA ALA A 8 -49.67 7.18 12.60
C ALA A 8 -50.52 7.15 13.89
N ASP A 9 -50.51 8.23 14.67
CA ASP A 9 -51.28 8.31 15.92
C ASP A 9 -52.80 8.46 15.66
N ALA A 10 -53.13 9.14 14.57
CA ALA A 10 -54.54 9.26 14.12
C ALA A 10 -55.12 7.91 13.66
N LEU A 11 -54.30 7.06 13.00
CA LEU A 11 -54.73 5.72 12.57
C LEU A 11 -54.81 4.72 13.74
N ALA A 12 -53.89 4.80 14.71
CA ALA A 12 -53.82 3.87 15.83
C ALA A 12 -54.86 4.19 16.94
N GLY A 13 -55.21 5.46 17.09
CA GLY A 13 -56.07 5.92 18.19
C GLY A 13 -57.56 6.07 17.84
N GLY A 14 -57.98 5.73 16.61
CA GLY A 14 -59.36 5.93 16.15
C GLY A 14 -59.83 7.39 16.20
N ALA A 15 -58.87 8.33 16.21
CA ALA A 15 -59.19 9.75 16.32
C ALA A 15 -59.80 10.29 15.01
N PRO A 16 -60.95 10.96 15.03
CA PRO A 16 -61.67 11.41 13.84
C PRO A 16 -60.92 12.51 13.04
N ILE A 17 -59.77 12.94 13.51
CA ILE A 17 -59.02 14.06 12.92
C ILE A 17 -58.44 13.74 11.52
N GLY A 18 -58.09 12.47 11.25
CA GLY A 18 -57.64 12.02 9.94
C GLY A 18 -58.77 12.03 8.91
N ASP A 19 -59.92 11.50 9.28
CA ASP A 19 -61.12 11.47 8.45
C ASP A 19 -61.69 12.87 8.23
N LEU A 20 -61.75 13.69 9.26
CA LEU A 20 -62.10 15.08 9.17
C LEU A 20 -61.20 15.90 8.25
N GLY A 21 -59.88 15.68 8.34
CA GLY A 21 -58.89 16.30 7.45
C GLY A 21 -59.10 15.90 5.98
N ALA A 22 -59.38 14.62 5.72
CA ALA A 22 -59.70 14.12 4.38
C ALA A 22 -61.02 14.72 3.84
N GLU A 23 -62.07 14.80 4.66
CA GLU A 23 -63.35 15.40 4.29
C GLU A 23 -63.20 16.89 3.99
N LEU A 24 -62.51 17.64 4.83
CA LEU A 24 -62.31 19.08 4.61
C LEU A 24 -61.48 19.36 3.34
N ARG A 25 -60.52 18.49 3.00
CA ARG A 25 -59.75 18.58 1.74
C ARG A 25 -60.63 18.32 0.52
N LEU A 26 -61.45 17.28 0.57
CA LEU A 26 -62.40 16.98 -0.51
C LEU A 26 -63.34 18.14 -0.78
N ARG A 27 -63.66 18.93 0.25
CA ARG A 27 -64.52 20.14 0.14
C ARG A 27 -63.72 21.41 -0.19
N GLY A 28 -62.38 21.34 -0.37
CA GLY A 28 -61.54 22.51 -0.64
C GLY A 28 -61.39 23.48 0.54
N LEU A 29 -61.80 23.07 1.75
CA LEU A 29 -61.81 23.89 2.96
C LEU A 29 -60.50 23.76 3.81
N ALA A 30 -59.62 22.83 3.46
CA ALA A 30 -58.33 22.67 4.14
C ALA A 30 -57.20 22.31 3.16
N THR A 31 -56.01 22.80 3.46
CA THR A 31 -54.76 22.41 2.78
C THR A 31 -53.94 21.59 3.75
N GLU A 32 -53.51 20.41 3.34
CA GLU A 32 -52.59 19.57 4.11
C GLU A 32 -51.14 19.88 3.71
N LEU A 33 -50.33 20.25 4.68
CA LEU A 33 -48.90 20.41 4.52
C LEU A 33 -48.20 19.19 5.17
N ARG A 34 -47.62 18.34 4.38
CA ARG A 34 -46.81 17.21 4.88
C ARG A 34 -45.42 17.69 5.18
N LEU A 35 -45.02 17.61 6.46
CA LEU A 35 -43.68 17.89 6.90
C LEU A 35 -42.86 16.61 6.77
N GLY A 36 -41.82 16.64 5.93
CA GLY A 36 -40.83 15.57 5.78
C GLY A 36 -39.53 15.85 6.55
N GLU A 37 -38.56 15.02 6.33
CA GLU A 37 -37.20 15.19 6.84
C GLU A 37 -36.53 16.40 6.18
N LEU A 38 -35.60 17.03 6.92
CA LEU A 38 -34.79 18.16 6.41
C LEU A 38 -33.72 17.65 5.45
N GLY A 39 -33.68 18.15 4.23
CA GLY A 39 -32.52 17.91 3.35
C GLY A 39 -31.24 18.56 3.87
N PRO A 40 -30.06 18.18 3.33
CA PRO A 40 -28.75 18.71 3.82
C PRO A 40 -28.68 20.24 3.88
N GLY A 41 -29.24 20.95 2.90
CA GLY A 41 -29.29 22.40 2.89
C GLY A 41 -30.19 22.99 3.97
N ALA A 42 -31.31 22.32 4.30
CA ALA A 42 -32.21 22.73 5.40
C ALA A 42 -31.55 22.44 6.76
N VAL A 43 -30.80 21.34 6.89
CA VAL A 43 -29.98 21.07 8.08
C VAL A 43 -28.93 22.16 8.25
N ALA A 44 -28.21 22.56 7.20
CA ALA A 44 -27.25 23.68 7.24
C ALA A 44 -27.90 24.99 7.73
N ALA A 45 -29.16 25.27 7.28
CA ALA A 45 -29.90 26.44 7.73
C ALA A 45 -30.33 26.37 9.21
N VAL A 46 -30.61 25.16 9.73
CA VAL A 46 -30.90 24.95 11.16
C VAL A 46 -29.64 25.15 11.98
N LEU A 47 -28.50 24.57 11.53
CA LEU A 47 -27.20 24.73 12.16
C LEU A 47 -26.77 26.21 12.23
N GLY A 48 -26.89 26.95 11.12
CA GLY A 48 -26.56 28.38 11.08
C GLY A 48 -27.38 29.25 12.02
N ARG A 49 -28.64 28.83 12.36
CA ARG A 49 -29.45 29.53 13.35
C ARG A 49 -29.15 29.10 14.79
N GLY A 50 -28.81 27.83 14.99
CA GLY A 50 -28.52 27.28 16.32
C GLY A 50 -27.07 27.53 16.79
N LEU A 51 -26.17 27.87 15.88
CA LEU A 51 -24.74 28.05 16.12
C LEU A 51 -24.28 29.46 15.65
N PRO A 52 -24.67 30.53 16.38
CA PRO A 52 -24.30 31.90 15.99
C PRO A 52 -22.81 32.18 16.22
N GLY A 53 -22.26 33.12 15.43
CA GLY A 53 -20.94 33.69 15.67
C GLY A 53 -19.77 33.08 14.90
N ALA A 54 -19.98 31.99 14.16
CA ALA A 54 -18.97 31.40 13.29
C ALA A 54 -19.61 30.72 12.07
N ASP A 55 -18.84 30.49 11.03
CA ASP A 55 -19.31 29.83 9.81
C ASP A 55 -19.49 28.32 10.03
N VAL A 56 -20.57 27.76 9.48
CA VAL A 56 -20.89 26.31 9.59
C VAL A 56 -20.40 25.61 8.34
N PRO A 57 -19.36 24.75 8.43
CA PRO A 57 -18.85 24.01 7.29
C PRO A 57 -19.92 23.09 6.67
N GLU A 58 -19.94 23.01 5.35
CA GLU A 58 -20.89 22.12 4.64
C GLU A 58 -20.70 20.63 5.03
N GLU A 59 -19.46 20.25 5.35
CA GLU A 59 -19.12 18.90 5.83
C GLU A 59 -19.80 18.58 7.18
N LEU A 60 -19.84 19.55 8.09
CA LEU A 60 -20.56 19.41 9.37
C LEU A 60 -22.06 19.23 9.13
N ALA A 61 -22.64 20.03 8.23
CA ALA A 61 -24.06 19.90 7.89
C ALA A 61 -24.39 18.53 7.26
N ARG A 62 -23.53 18.03 6.36
CA ARG A 62 -23.67 16.68 5.79
C ARG A 62 -23.50 15.59 6.84
N LEU A 63 -22.56 15.75 7.78
CA LEU A 63 -22.35 14.80 8.88
C LEU A 63 -23.59 14.73 9.77
N VAL A 64 -24.13 15.88 10.21
CA VAL A 64 -25.35 15.95 11.01
C VAL A 64 -26.53 15.33 10.25
N HIS A 65 -26.70 15.65 8.97
CA HIS A 65 -27.74 15.05 8.15
C HIS A 65 -27.64 13.53 8.09
N ARG A 66 -26.44 12.99 7.81
CA ARG A 66 -26.22 11.53 7.78
C ARG A 66 -26.53 10.84 9.11
N ARG A 67 -26.26 11.50 10.24
CA ARG A 67 -26.50 10.94 11.59
C ARG A 67 -27.94 11.03 12.05
N THR A 68 -28.69 12.00 11.54
CA THR A 68 -30.06 12.29 11.98
C THR A 68 -31.09 12.00 10.91
N ASP A 69 -30.66 11.62 9.69
CA ASP A 69 -31.48 11.51 8.48
C ASP A 69 -32.36 12.78 8.26
N GLY A 70 -31.91 13.91 8.79
CA GLY A 70 -32.64 15.18 8.70
C GLY A 70 -33.88 15.26 9.57
N VAL A 71 -34.08 14.39 10.54
CA VAL A 71 -35.20 14.50 11.50
C VAL A 71 -34.99 15.73 12.38
N PRO A 72 -35.89 16.75 12.33
CA PRO A 72 -35.64 18.03 13.01
C PRO A 72 -35.33 17.92 14.49
N LEU A 73 -36.01 17.02 15.19
CA LEU A 73 -35.80 16.79 16.62
C LEU A 73 -34.38 16.24 16.86
N PHE A 74 -33.94 15.27 16.06
CA PHE A 74 -32.62 14.66 16.21
C PHE A 74 -31.52 15.64 15.86
N VAL A 75 -31.72 16.50 14.85
CA VAL A 75 -30.76 17.57 14.50
C VAL A 75 -30.55 18.51 15.68
N VAL A 76 -31.62 18.97 16.33
CA VAL A 76 -31.54 19.91 17.46
C VAL A 76 -30.88 19.26 18.68
N GLN A 77 -31.27 18.05 19.02
CA GLN A 77 -30.75 17.31 20.18
C GLN A 77 -29.26 16.96 20.01
N LEU A 78 -28.86 16.52 18.81
CA LEU A 78 -27.46 16.21 18.51
C LEU A 78 -26.57 17.45 18.62
N LEU A 79 -27.06 18.59 18.12
CA LEU A 79 -26.34 19.87 18.24
C LEU A 79 -26.15 20.28 19.68
N GLN A 80 -27.21 20.19 20.47
CA GLN A 80 -27.19 20.57 21.88
C GLN A 80 -26.20 19.69 22.65
N ALA A 81 -26.24 18.39 22.45
CA ALA A 81 -25.33 17.45 23.09
C ALA A 81 -23.86 17.72 22.77
N TRP A 82 -23.52 17.95 21.49
CA TRP A 82 -22.15 18.25 21.09
C TRP A 82 -21.66 19.59 21.62
N THR A 83 -22.57 20.58 21.71
CA THR A 83 -22.23 21.89 22.29
C THR A 83 -22.02 21.79 23.81
N ASP A 84 -22.90 21.07 24.51
CA ASP A 84 -22.81 20.88 25.95
C ASP A 84 -21.59 20.04 26.38
N ALA A 85 -21.21 19.05 25.54
CA ALA A 85 -19.99 18.25 25.72
C ALA A 85 -18.71 19.02 25.34
N GLY A 86 -18.82 20.19 24.73
CA GLY A 86 -17.66 20.97 24.23
C GLY A 86 -16.93 20.33 23.03
N GLU A 87 -17.55 19.34 22.41
CA GLU A 87 -17.03 18.68 21.19
C GLU A 87 -17.22 19.58 19.97
N LEU A 88 -18.32 20.32 19.91
CA LEU A 88 -18.60 21.32 18.89
C LEU A 88 -18.27 22.70 19.42
N ARG A 89 -17.25 23.34 18.87
CA ARG A 89 -16.76 24.65 19.34
C ARG A 89 -16.36 25.54 18.16
N PRO A 90 -16.44 26.87 18.32
CA PRO A 90 -15.90 27.78 17.33
C PRO A 90 -14.36 27.81 17.41
N ALA A 91 -13.70 27.59 16.26
CA ALA A 91 -12.26 27.72 16.07
C ALA A 91 -12.00 28.47 14.76
N ASP A 92 -11.11 29.45 14.77
CA ASP A 92 -10.71 30.25 13.62
C ASP A 92 -11.88 30.81 12.76
N GLY A 93 -12.97 31.21 13.43
CA GLY A 93 -14.16 31.76 12.75
C GLY A 93 -15.10 30.72 12.12
N ARG A 94 -14.86 29.42 12.36
CA ARG A 94 -15.70 28.30 11.91
C ARG A 94 -16.07 27.38 13.07
N TRP A 95 -17.16 26.66 12.93
CA TRP A 95 -17.53 25.63 13.88
C TRP A 95 -16.80 24.32 13.53
N GLU A 96 -16.02 23.82 14.49
CA GLU A 96 -15.27 22.58 14.36
C GLU A 96 -15.76 21.53 15.36
N LEU A 97 -15.89 20.29 14.87
CA LEU A 97 -16.17 19.12 15.69
C LEU A 97 -14.85 18.44 16.04
N THR A 98 -14.50 18.43 17.32
CA THR A 98 -13.32 17.73 17.82
C THR A 98 -13.73 16.29 18.16
N PRO A 99 -13.06 15.25 17.60
CA PRO A 99 -13.34 13.87 17.99
C PRO A 99 -13.09 13.69 19.50
N GLY A 100 -14.04 13.08 20.22
CA GLY A 100 -13.84 12.70 21.61
C GLY A 100 -12.73 11.65 21.76
N PRO A 101 -12.26 11.37 22.99
CA PRO A 101 -11.13 10.48 23.28
C PRO A 101 -11.31 9.04 22.79
N ASP A 102 -12.53 8.63 22.44
CA ASP A 102 -12.88 7.27 21.98
C ASP A 102 -12.96 7.10 20.44
N GLY A 103 -12.22 7.91 19.68
CA GLY A 103 -11.96 7.66 18.26
C GLY A 103 -13.19 7.66 17.34
N GLY A 104 -14.22 8.46 17.65
CA GLY A 104 -15.36 8.67 16.75
C GLY A 104 -16.61 7.83 17.03
N ARG A 105 -16.68 7.04 18.07
CA ARG A 105 -17.94 6.55 18.66
C ARG A 105 -18.57 7.66 19.49
N GLN A 106 -19.28 8.56 18.82
CA GLN A 106 -20.05 9.57 19.54
C GLN A 106 -21.31 8.90 20.10
N GLU A 107 -21.44 8.92 21.41
CA GLU A 107 -22.61 8.41 22.11
C GLU A 107 -23.88 9.13 21.69
N VAL A 108 -24.98 8.38 21.63
CA VAL A 108 -26.31 8.96 21.41
C VAL A 108 -26.63 9.84 22.61
N PRO A 109 -27.02 11.13 22.41
CA PRO A 109 -27.38 12.01 23.51
C PRO A 109 -28.41 11.39 24.46
N ASP A 110 -28.21 11.54 25.77
CA ASP A 110 -29.05 10.87 26.79
C ASP A 110 -30.53 11.17 26.64
N ASP A 111 -30.90 12.39 26.33
CA ASP A 111 -32.32 12.78 26.12
C ASP A 111 -32.92 12.11 24.89
N LEU A 112 -32.11 11.95 23.82
CA LEU A 112 -32.55 11.27 22.62
C LEU A 112 -32.63 9.75 22.84
N ARG A 113 -31.64 9.18 23.53
CA ARG A 113 -31.65 7.78 23.96
C ARG A 113 -32.93 7.48 24.77
N ARG A 114 -33.21 8.28 25.78
CA ARG A 114 -34.37 8.12 26.64
C ARG A 114 -35.70 8.21 25.88
N LEU A 115 -35.78 9.12 24.91
CA LEU A 115 -36.98 9.25 24.06
C LEU A 115 -37.18 8.00 23.19
N LEU A 116 -36.12 7.46 22.61
CA LEU A 116 -36.14 6.23 21.83
C LEU A 116 -36.47 5.02 22.70
N GLU A 117 -35.91 4.91 23.89
CA GLU A 117 -36.21 3.86 24.86
C GLU A 117 -37.71 3.86 25.25
N LEU A 118 -38.30 5.01 25.51
CA LEU A 118 -39.75 5.12 25.77
C LEU A 118 -40.60 4.67 24.60
N GLN A 119 -40.10 4.81 23.36
CA GLN A 119 -40.82 4.29 22.18
C GLN A 119 -40.70 2.77 22.08
N LEU A 120 -39.53 2.22 22.41
CA LEU A 120 -39.26 0.77 22.40
C LEU A 120 -40.05 0.05 23.50
N GLU A 121 -40.27 0.66 24.66
CA GLU A 121 -41.06 0.09 25.77
C GLU A 121 -42.55 -0.11 25.42
N ARG A 122 -43.03 0.52 24.36
CA ARG A 122 -44.41 0.36 23.89
C ARG A 122 -44.60 -0.79 22.89
N LEU A 123 -43.49 -1.43 22.48
CA LEU A 123 -43.53 -2.59 21.61
C LEU A 123 -43.84 -3.86 22.42
N ASP A 124 -44.47 -4.82 21.79
CA ASP A 124 -44.59 -6.15 22.39
C ASP A 124 -43.23 -6.88 22.44
N ALA A 125 -43.15 -7.93 23.24
CA ALA A 125 -41.92 -8.67 23.47
C ALA A 125 -41.35 -9.32 22.19
N ASP A 126 -42.23 -9.74 21.27
CA ASP A 126 -41.81 -10.38 20.04
C ASP A 126 -41.32 -9.36 19.01
N ASP A 127 -41.97 -8.18 18.91
CA ASP A 127 -41.51 -7.09 18.07
C ASP A 127 -40.16 -6.58 18.53
N LEU A 128 -39.97 -6.46 19.86
CA LEU A 128 -38.67 -6.06 20.44
C LEU A 128 -37.58 -7.10 20.14
N ALA A 129 -37.84 -8.40 20.35
CA ALA A 129 -36.89 -9.47 20.10
C ALA A 129 -36.49 -9.56 18.61
N MET A 130 -37.45 -9.33 17.72
CA MET A 130 -37.22 -9.24 16.27
C MET A 130 -36.34 -8.05 15.92
N LEU A 131 -36.64 -6.86 16.44
CA LEU A 131 -35.88 -5.64 16.18
C LEU A 131 -34.47 -5.71 16.79
N GLU A 132 -34.27 -6.39 17.94
CA GLU A 132 -32.95 -6.67 18.48
C GLU A 132 -32.09 -7.49 17.52
N THR A 133 -32.67 -8.57 16.92
CA THR A 133 -31.97 -9.38 15.92
C THR A 133 -31.69 -8.58 14.65
N ALA A 134 -32.65 -7.80 14.19
CA ALA A 134 -32.49 -6.88 13.07
C ALA A 134 -31.35 -5.85 13.33
N ALA A 135 -31.27 -5.30 14.54
CA ALA A 135 -30.22 -4.35 14.92
C ALA A 135 -28.82 -4.97 14.90
N VAL A 136 -28.71 -6.24 15.24
CA VAL A 136 -27.48 -7.04 15.12
C VAL A 136 -27.14 -7.29 13.66
N SER A 137 -28.12 -7.56 12.80
CA SER A 137 -27.91 -7.82 11.36
C SER A 137 -27.40 -6.59 10.58
N GLY A 138 -27.72 -5.37 11.02
CA GLY A 138 -27.26 -4.14 10.37
C GLY A 138 -28.37 -3.09 10.20
N ILE A 139 -28.03 -2.00 9.50
CA ILE A 139 -29.01 -0.93 9.20
C ILE A 139 -30.04 -1.39 8.16
N GLU A 140 -29.61 -2.17 7.19
CA GLU A 140 -30.43 -2.89 6.22
C GLU A 140 -30.34 -4.39 6.52
N PHE A 141 -31.46 -5.09 6.46
CA PHE A 141 -31.54 -6.49 6.78
C PHE A 141 -32.66 -7.20 6.03
N ALA A 142 -32.51 -8.50 5.84
CA ALA A 142 -33.59 -9.35 5.35
C ALA A 142 -34.43 -9.89 6.54
N ALA A 143 -35.72 -10.05 6.37
CA ALA A 143 -36.58 -10.66 7.41
C ALA A 143 -36.07 -12.06 7.79
N ALA A 144 -35.46 -12.78 6.86
CA ALA A 144 -34.83 -14.09 7.12
C ALA A 144 -33.68 -14.01 8.15
N THR A 145 -32.89 -12.94 8.16
CA THR A 145 -31.87 -12.73 9.21
C THR A 145 -32.48 -12.30 10.53
N ALA A 146 -33.51 -11.45 10.51
CA ALA A 146 -34.23 -11.05 11.72
C ALA A 146 -34.96 -12.24 12.40
N ALA A 147 -35.43 -13.21 11.63
CA ALA A 147 -36.04 -14.44 12.14
C ALA A 147 -35.07 -15.40 12.82
N SER A 148 -33.76 -15.31 12.52
CA SER A 148 -32.75 -16.23 13.07
C SER A 148 -32.58 -16.12 14.60
N GLY A 149 -32.94 -14.98 15.20
CA GLY A 149 -32.88 -14.77 16.63
C GLY A 149 -34.02 -15.44 17.45
N GLY A 150 -34.89 -16.21 16.80
CA GLY A 150 -35.93 -16.97 17.48
C GLY A 150 -37.22 -16.20 17.76
N ALA A 151 -37.45 -15.04 17.11
CA ALA A 151 -38.67 -14.22 17.27
C ALA A 151 -39.90 -14.78 16.52
N GLY A 152 -39.82 -15.97 15.94
CA GLY A 152 -40.91 -16.64 15.23
C GLY A 152 -40.51 -17.18 13.86
N THR A 153 -41.50 -17.67 13.10
CA THR A 153 -41.29 -18.12 11.72
C THR A 153 -41.01 -16.96 10.79
N LEU A 154 -40.37 -17.22 9.64
CA LEU A 154 -40.10 -16.19 8.63
C LEU A 154 -41.35 -15.39 8.27
N GLU A 155 -42.48 -16.06 8.00
CA GLU A 155 -43.75 -15.43 7.66
C GLU A 155 -44.28 -14.49 8.78
N ALA A 156 -44.18 -14.92 10.03
CA ALA A 156 -44.57 -14.11 11.18
C ALA A 156 -43.69 -12.86 11.32
N VAL A 157 -42.37 -13.01 11.16
CA VAL A 157 -41.41 -11.90 11.21
C VAL A 157 -41.63 -10.91 10.06
N GLU A 158 -41.88 -11.39 8.83
CA GLU A 158 -42.22 -10.54 7.69
C GLU A 158 -43.47 -9.72 7.95
N GLY A 159 -44.52 -10.38 8.50
CA GLY A 159 -45.77 -9.71 8.86
C GLY A 159 -45.56 -8.59 9.89
N ARG A 160 -44.73 -8.83 10.94
CA ARG A 160 -44.38 -7.85 11.96
C ARG A 160 -43.57 -6.70 11.41
N CYS A 161 -42.49 -7.01 10.61
CA CYS A 161 -41.70 -5.98 9.94
C CYS A 161 -42.54 -5.11 9.03
N ALA A 162 -43.45 -5.70 8.25
CA ALA A 162 -44.35 -4.98 7.35
C ALA A 162 -45.36 -4.09 8.13
N ALA A 163 -45.83 -4.53 9.30
CA ALA A 163 -46.69 -3.73 10.17
C ALA A 163 -45.94 -2.50 10.71
N LEU A 164 -44.72 -2.69 11.22
CA LEU A 164 -43.86 -1.59 11.70
C LEU A 164 -43.44 -0.63 10.57
N ALA A 165 -43.20 -1.15 9.37
CA ALA A 165 -42.88 -0.33 8.20
C ALA A 165 -44.05 0.51 7.71
N ARG A 166 -45.28 -0.01 7.77
CA ARG A 166 -46.50 0.77 7.41
C ARG A 166 -46.68 2.00 8.31
N HIS A 167 -46.30 1.90 9.57
CA HIS A 167 -46.34 3.02 10.50
C HIS A 167 -45.15 3.99 10.34
N GLY A 168 -44.13 3.60 9.56
CA GLY A 168 -42.96 4.42 9.23
C GLY A 168 -42.11 4.86 10.43
N ARG A 169 -42.33 4.25 11.61
CA ARG A 169 -41.74 4.70 12.88
C ARG A 169 -40.35 4.10 13.13
N PHE A 170 -40.18 2.81 12.88
CA PHE A 170 -38.91 2.09 13.12
C PHE A 170 -38.28 1.54 11.84
N LEU A 171 -39.08 1.06 10.92
CA LEU A 171 -38.64 0.37 9.70
C LEU A 171 -39.20 1.02 8.44
N ARG A 172 -38.52 0.81 7.34
CA ARG A 172 -38.93 1.07 5.96
C ARG A 172 -38.69 -0.19 5.14
N ALA A 173 -39.60 -0.56 4.24
CA ALA A 173 -39.40 -1.67 3.33
C ALA A 173 -38.42 -1.29 2.20
N THR A 174 -37.50 -2.19 1.83
CA THR A 174 -36.52 -1.99 0.76
C THR A 174 -36.77 -2.85 -0.47
N GLY A 175 -37.60 -3.89 -0.35
CA GLY A 175 -37.91 -4.82 -1.44
C GLY A 175 -37.57 -6.26 -1.10
N PRO A 176 -37.75 -7.21 -2.02
CA PRO A 176 -37.44 -8.61 -1.79
C PRO A 176 -35.92 -8.86 -1.87
N VAL A 177 -35.43 -9.78 -1.02
CA VAL A 177 -34.06 -10.30 -1.00
C VAL A 177 -34.14 -11.78 -1.33
N ALA A 178 -33.46 -12.18 -2.41
CA ALA A 178 -33.34 -13.57 -2.82
C ALA A 178 -31.98 -14.15 -2.36
N TRP A 179 -32.02 -15.35 -1.82
CA TRP A 179 -30.85 -16.06 -1.30
C TRP A 179 -30.48 -17.26 -2.20
N PRO A 180 -29.22 -17.64 -2.30
CA PRO A 180 -28.77 -18.81 -3.07
C PRO A 180 -29.41 -20.13 -2.63
N ASP A 181 -29.83 -20.27 -1.37
CA ASP A 181 -30.55 -21.43 -0.85
C ASP A 181 -32.03 -21.53 -1.34
N GLY A 182 -32.47 -20.61 -2.19
CA GLY A 182 -33.82 -20.53 -2.71
C GLY A 182 -34.80 -19.77 -1.80
N THR A 183 -34.37 -19.31 -0.63
CA THR A 183 -35.22 -18.46 0.22
C THR A 183 -35.42 -17.10 -0.45
N VAL A 184 -36.67 -16.62 -0.47
CA VAL A 184 -36.99 -15.25 -0.81
C VAL A 184 -37.63 -14.63 0.42
N SER A 185 -37.12 -13.49 0.89
CA SER A 185 -37.65 -12.78 2.03
C SER A 185 -37.76 -11.28 1.78
N ALA A 186 -38.64 -10.62 2.50
CA ALA A 186 -38.76 -9.17 2.42
C ALA A 186 -37.51 -8.50 3.05
N GLY A 187 -37.02 -7.45 2.39
CA GLY A 187 -35.95 -6.60 2.89
C GLY A 187 -36.48 -5.37 3.61
N PHE A 188 -35.79 -4.96 4.64
CA PHE A 188 -36.11 -3.80 5.45
C PHE A 188 -34.86 -3.02 5.82
N ARG A 189 -35.06 -1.76 6.16
CA ARG A 189 -34.03 -0.94 6.80
C ARG A 189 -34.59 -0.21 8.01
N PHE A 190 -33.76 0.09 8.98
CA PHE A 190 -34.16 0.99 10.05
C PHE A 190 -34.50 2.38 9.49
N ALA A 191 -35.58 3.00 9.99
CA ALA A 191 -35.97 4.35 9.58
C ALA A 191 -34.84 5.36 9.87
N HIS A 192 -34.10 5.14 10.97
CA HIS A 192 -32.95 5.94 11.37
C HIS A 192 -31.89 5.04 12.04
N ASP A 193 -30.61 5.28 11.78
CA ASP A 193 -29.51 4.51 12.37
C ASP A 193 -29.52 4.59 13.91
N LEU A 194 -30.01 5.69 14.49
CA LEU A 194 -30.16 5.83 15.94
C LEU A 194 -31.08 4.78 16.58
N HIS A 195 -32.14 4.35 15.87
CA HIS A 195 -32.98 3.26 16.36
C HIS A 195 -32.19 1.96 16.46
N ARG A 196 -31.40 1.65 15.44
CA ARG A 196 -30.51 0.49 15.43
C ARG A 196 -29.48 0.55 16.56
N THR A 197 -28.82 1.71 16.72
CA THR A 197 -27.77 1.91 17.72
C THR A 197 -28.32 1.72 19.13
N VAL A 198 -29.43 2.38 19.48
CA VAL A 198 -30.05 2.26 20.82
C VAL A 198 -30.53 0.83 21.09
N LEU A 199 -31.14 0.17 20.09
CA LEU A 199 -31.54 -1.23 20.20
C LEU A 199 -30.34 -2.14 20.45
N TYR A 200 -29.28 -1.99 19.64
CA TYR A 200 -28.07 -2.80 19.74
C TYR A 200 -27.37 -2.66 21.09
N GLU A 201 -27.24 -1.43 21.60
CA GLU A 201 -26.59 -1.14 22.87
C GLU A 201 -27.40 -1.66 24.07
N ARG A 202 -28.74 -1.67 23.96
CA ARG A 202 -29.65 -2.20 24.98
C ARG A 202 -29.54 -3.72 25.15
N ILE A 203 -29.11 -4.46 24.12
CA ILE A 203 -29.03 -5.92 24.18
C ILE A 203 -27.93 -6.32 25.17
N PRO A 204 -28.23 -7.12 26.21
CA PRO A 204 -27.21 -7.63 27.13
C PRO A 204 -26.11 -8.40 26.38
N ALA A 205 -24.85 -8.20 26.76
CA ALA A 205 -23.68 -8.69 26.02
C ALA A 205 -23.77 -10.19 25.64
N GLY A 206 -24.16 -11.06 26.59
CA GLY A 206 -24.30 -12.49 26.31
C GLY A 206 -25.44 -12.82 25.32
N ARG A 207 -26.56 -12.06 25.34
CA ARG A 207 -27.63 -12.20 24.34
C ARG A 207 -27.16 -11.69 22.98
N ARG A 208 -26.50 -10.56 22.94
CA ARG A 208 -25.95 -9.95 21.72
C ARG A 208 -25.00 -10.90 21.02
N ALA A 209 -24.08 -11.53 21.77
CA ALA A 209 -23.19 -12.55 21.20
C ALA A 209 -23.95 -13.71 20.56
N ARG A 210 -24.99 -14.26 21.24
CA ARG A 210 -25.82 -15.33 20.67
C ARG A 210 -26.58 -14.91 19.41
N LEU A 211 -27.07 -13.66 19.36
CA LEU A 211 -27.75 -13.14 18.18
C LEU A 211 -26.78 -12.99 16.99
N HIS A 212 -25.55 -12.56 17.24
CA HIS A 212 -24.52 -12.53 16.20
C HIS A 212 -24.25 -13.92 15.62
N ILE A 213 -24.15 -14.95 16.47
CA ILE A 213 -24.00 -16.35 16.00
C ILE A 213 -25.22 -16.79 15.18
N ALA A 214 -26.44 -16.50 15.65
CA ALA A 214 -27.66 -16.87 14.93
C ALA A 214 -27.74 -16.20 13.54
N VAL A 215 -27.33 -14.93 13.43
CA VAL A 215 -27.24 -14.22 12.14
C VAL A 215 -26.15 -14.85 11.27
N ALA A 216 -24.95 -15.13 11.79
CA ALA A 216 -23.89 -15.81 11.06
C ALA A 216 -24.33 -17.17 10.52
N ASP A 217 -25.01 -17.99 11.35
CA ASP A 217 -25.57 -19.28 10.96
C ASP A 217 -26.61 -19.15 9.82
N ARG A 218 -27.39 -18.07 9.83
CA ARG A 218 -28.34 -17.81 8.75
C ARG A 218 -27.64 -17.40 7.47
N LEU A 219 -26.63 -16.52 7.56
CA LEU A 219 -25.83 -16.07 6.43
C LEU A 219 -25.09 -17.25 5.78
N GLU A 220 -24.38 -18.06 6.56
CA GLU A 220 -23.68 -19.24 6.04
C GLU A 220 -24.61 -20.20 5.31
N ARG A 221 -25.77 -20.54 5.92
CA ARG A 221 -26.74 -21.41 5.28
C ARG A 221 -27.34 -20.80 4.02
N GLY A 222 -27.65 -19.51 4.07
CA GLY A 222 -28.31 -18.81 2.97
C GLY A 222 -27.42 -18.63 1.76
N TYR A 223 -26.18 -18.31 1.99
CA TYR A 223 -25.19 -18.13 0.92
C TYR A 223 -24.55 -19.46 0.49
N GLY A 224 -24.47 -20.46 1.36
CA GLY A 224 -23.87 -21.77 1.05
C GLY A 224 -22.47 -21.60 0.46
N PRO A 225 -22.18 -22.16 -0.74
CA PRO A 225 -20.88 -22.02 -1.39
C PRO A 225 -20.47 -20.56 -1.69
N ALA A 226 -21.44 -19.66 -1.83
CA ALA A 226 -21.18 -18.24 -2.05
C ALA A 226 -20.86 -17.46 -0.75
N ALA A 227 -20.84 -18.11 0.42
CA ALA A 227 -20.52 -17.46 1.71
C ALA A 227 -19.15 -16.75 1.71
N ALA A 228 -18.21 -17.27 0.91
CA ALA A 228 -16.90 -16.64 0.75
C ALA A 228 -16.99 -15.19 0.24
N THR A 229 -17.96 -14.84 -0.61
CA THR A 229 -18.14 -13.46 -1.09
C THR A 229 -18.62 -12.50 -0.01
N HIS A 230 -19.14 -13.02 1.10
CA HIS A 230 -19.60 -12.29 2.29
C HIS A 230 -18.67 -12.50 3.50
N ALA A 231 -17.41 -12.87 3.26
CA ALA A 231 -16.48 -13.26 4.29
C ALA A 231 -16.27 -12.19 5.37
N ALA A 232 -16.18 -10.91 4.99
CA ALA A 232 -16.00 -9.81 5.94
C ALA A 232 -17.21 -9.64 6.88
N GLU A 233 -18.44 -9.76 6.38
CA GLU A 233 -19.67 -9.68 7.16
C GLU A 233 -19.77 -10.86 8.13
N LEU A 234 -19.53 -12.07 7.64
CA LEU A 234 -19.51 -13.30 8.45
C LEU A 234 -18.47 -13.24 9.56
N ALA A 235 -17.24 -12.83 9.23
CA ALA A 235 -16.17 -12.65 10.21
C ALA A 235 -16.57 -11.66 11.31
N GLY A 236 -17.17 -10.53 10.95
CA GLY A 236 -17.64 -9.52 11.90
C GLY A 236 -18.67 -10.10 12.89
N HIS A 237 -19.65 -10.86 12.39
CA HIS A 237 -20.65 -11.49 13.25
C HIS A 237 -20.04 -12.58 14.14
N LEU A 238 -19.17 -13.43 13.61
CA LEU A 238 -18.54 -14.51 14.37
C LEU A 238 -17.61 -13.97 15.47
N LEU A 239 -16.83 -12.92 15.18
CA LEU A 239 -16.00 -12.25 16.19
C LEU A 239 -16.85 -11.62 17.30
N ALA A 240 -17.93 -10.91 16.94
CA ALA A 240 -18.86 -10.33 17.92
C ALA A 240 -19.61 -11.40 18.72
N GLY A 241 -19.73 -12.61 18.15
CA GLY A 241 -20.27 -13.80 18.80
C GLY A 241 -19.26 -14.59 19.62
N TYR A 242 -17.97 -14.20 19.64
CA TYR A 242 -16.84 -14.90 20.27
C TYR A 242 -16.55 -16.28 19.70
N ASP A 243 -16.97 -16.56 18.47
CA ASP A 243 -16.64 -17.80 17.74
C ASP A 243 -15.38 -17.59 16.87
N HIS A 244 -14.24 -17.53 17.53
CA HIS A 244 -12.96 -17.25 16.88
C HIS A 244 -12.55 -18.34 15.90
N ALA A 245 -12.93 -19.60 16.18
CA ALA A 245 -12.58 -20.73 15.31
C ALA A 245 -13.26 -20.62 13.94
N ARG A 246 -14.56 -20.30 13.92
CA ARG A 246 -15.28 -20.08 12.66
C ARG A 246 -14.96 -18.73 12.00
N ALA A 247 -14.60 -17.72 12.79
CA ALA A 247 -14.19 -16.42 12.24
C ALA A 247 -12.89 -16.49 11.43
N ALA A 248 -11.94 -17.33 11.84
CA ALA A 248 -10.60 -17.40 11.24
C ALA A 248 -10.61 -17.64 9.71
N PRO A 249 -11.30 -18.66 9.15
CA PRO A 249 -11.30 -18.86 7.70
C PRO A 249 -12.00 -17.74 6.93
N HIS A 250 -13.00 -17.06 7.52
CA HIS A 250 -13.66 -15.91 6.90
C HIS A 250 -12.76 -14.67 6.91
N LEU A 251 -12.00 -14.44 7.98
CA LEU A 251 -11.01 -13.36 8.03
C LEU A 251 -9.91 -13.55 6.97
N GLN A 252 -9.42 -14.77 6.81
CA GLN A 252 -8.45 -15.11 5.76
C GLN A 252 -9.04 -14.86 4.36
N ALA A 253 -10.27 -15.30 4.12
CA ALA A 253 -10.94 -15.09 2.84
C ALA A 253 -11.17 -13.60 2.55
N ALA A 254 -11.58 -12.82 3.55
CA ALA A 254 -11.74 -11.36 3.42
C ALA A 254 -10.41 -10.67 3.11
N ALA A 255 -9.32 -11.07 3.75
CA ALA A 255 -7.98 -10.55 3.48
C ALA A 255 -7.52 -10.88 2.04
N THR A 256 -7.73 -12.12 1.60
CA THR A 256 -7.39 -12.55 0.23
C THR A 256 -8.18 -11.75 -0.81
N GLN A 257 -9.48 -11.52 -0.57
CA GLN A 257 -10.32 -10.68 -1.46
C GLN A 257 -9.85 -9.23 -1.48
N ALA A 258 -9.47 -8.68 -0.33
CA ALA A 258 -8.93 -7.32 -0.25
C ALA A 258 -7.63 -7.19 -1.05
N MET A 259 -6.73 -8.19 -0.97
CA MET A 259 -5.52 -8.25 -1.81
C MET A 259 -5.87 -8.31 -3.30
N GLY A 260 -6.82 -9.15 -3.70
CA GLY A 260 -7.28 -9.26 -5.10
C GLY A 260 -7.91 -7.97 -5.65
N ARG A 261 -8.40 -7.08 -4.78
CA ARG A 261 -8.92 -5.75 -5.14
C ARG A 261 -7.87 -4.62 -5.00
N SER A 262 -6.61 -4.97 -4.78
CA SER A 262 -5.52 -4.00 -4.52
C SER A 262 -5.79 -3.10 -3.31
N ALA A 263 -6.39 -3.65 -2.24
CA ALA A 263 -6.68 -2.97 -0.98
C ALA A 263 -5.83 -3.53 0.19
N PRO A 264 -4.49 -3.41 0.16
CA PRO A 264 -3.61 -4.05 1.13
C PRO A 264 -3.81 -3.55 2.58
N ARG A 265 -4.22 -2.30 2.77
CA ARG A 265 -4.51 -1.76 4.12
C ARG A 265 -5.71 -2.46 4.76
N GLU A 266 -6.74 -2.74 3.97
CA GLU A 266 -7.91 -3.50 4.43
C GLU A 266 -7.53 -4.96 4.73
N ALA A 267 -6.71 -5.57 3.86
CA ALA A 267 -6.18 -6.91 4.09
C ALA A 267 -5.41 -7.01 5.41
N ILE A 268 -4.53 -6.05 5.72
CA ILE A 268 -3.79 -5.99 6.99
C ILE A 268 -4.74 -5.98 8.18
N GLN A 269 -5.82 -5.19 8.16
CA GLN A 269 -6.79 -5.15 9.26
C GLN A 269 -7.47 -6.50 9.50
N TYR A 270 -7.86 -7.21 8.43
CA TYR A 270 -8.42 -8.56 8.57
C TYR A 270 -7.40 -9.55 9.10
N LEU A 271 -6.15 -9.49 8.65
CA LEU A 271 -5.08 -10.38 9.10
C LEU A 271 -4.66 -10.12 10.54
N GLU A 272 -4.59 -8.88 10.98
CA GLU A 272 -4.37 -8.53 12.38
C GLU A 272 -5.51 -9.06 13.27
N SER A 273 -6.75 -8.92 12.83
CA SER A 273 -7.93 -9.49 13.51
C SER A 273 -7.89 -11.03 13.53
N LEU A 274 -7.41 -11.65 12.47
CA LEU A 274 -7.21 -13.11 12.38
C LEU A 274 -6.15 -13.56 13.38
N LEU A 275 -4.99 -12.93 13.40
CA LEU A 275 -3.91 -13.26 14.32
C LEU A 275 -4.35 -13.10 15.78
N ASP A 276 -5.11 -12.03 16.13
CA ASP A 276 -5.71 -11.90 17.47
C ASP A 276 -6.70 -13.03 17.76
N ALA A 277 -7.57 -13.39 16.82
CA ALA A 277 -8.51 -14.49 17.00
C ALA A 277 -7.80 -15.83 17.24
N LEU A 278 -6.70 -16.09 16.52
CA LEU A 278 -5.89 -17.32 16.69
C LEU A 278 -5.27 -17.41 18.09
N THR A 279 -4.92 -16.27 18.75
CA THR A 279 -4.41 -16.31 20.13
C THR A 279 -5.43 -16.83 21.14
N ARG A 280 -6.72 -16.81 20.79
CA ARG A 280 -7.84 -17.29 21.63
C ARG A 280 -8.14 -18.78 21.42
N LEU A 281 -7.51 -19.40 20.42
CA LEU A 281 -7.69 -20.83 20.13
C LEU A 281 -6.63 -21.68 20.82
N PRO A 282 -6.94 -22.96 21.11
CA PRO A 282 -5.95 -23.89 21.63
C PRO A 282 -4.75 -24.02 20.68
N GLU A 283 -3.57 -24.24 21.28
CA GLU A 283 -2.37 -24.54 20.50
C GLU A 283 -2.51 -25.88 19.78
N GLY A 284 -2.03 -25.92 18.55
CA GLY A 284 -2.08 -27.14 17.74
C GLY A 284 -1.88 -26.88 16.25
N PRO A 285 -1.71 -27.94 15.46
CA PRO A 285 -1.37 -27.84 14.04
C PRO A 285 -2.38 -27.03 13.23
N GLU A 286 -3.67 -27.12 13.52
CA GLU A 286 -4.72 -26.36 12.79
C GLU A 286 -4.57 -24.87 12.99
N ARG A 287 -4.27 -24.43 14.24
CA ARG A 287 -3.99 -23.02 14.54
C ARG A 287 -2.71 -22.56 13.85
N ASP A 288 -1.66 -23.38 13.89
CA ASP A 288 -0.37 -23.05 13.30
C ASP A 288 -0.46 -22.97 11.75
N GLU A 289 -1.27 -23.82 11.12
CA GLU A 289 -1.58 -23.74 9.67
C GLU A 289 -2.31 -22.45 9.33
N ALA A 290 -3.32 -22.07 10.11
CA ALA A 290 -4.05 -20.82 9.90
C ALA A 290 -3.13 -19.60 10.11
N GLU A 291 -2.25 -19.63 11.11
CA GLU A 291 -1.24 -18.58 11.35
C GLU A 291 -0.24 -18.51 10.20
N LEU A 292 0.25 -19.63 9.69
CA LEU A 292 1.14 -19.68 8.53
C LEU A 292 0.52 -18.96 7.32
N LEU A 293 -0.71 -19.33 6.97
CA LEU A 293 -1.43 -18.71 5.85
C LEU A 293 -1.65 -17.20 6.06
N ALA A 294 -1.98 -16.81 7.30
CA ALA A 294 -2.11 -15.40 7.67
C ALA A 294 -0.80 -14.63 7.47
N GLN A 295 0.33 -15.17 7.97
CA GLN A 295 1.64 -14.53 7.86
C GLN A 295 2.11 -14.46 6.39
N MET A 296 1.88 -15.51 5.60
CA MET A 296 2.18 -15.53 4.17
C MET A 296 1.38 -14.50 3.36
N THR A 297 0.16 -14.18 3.79
CA THR A 297 -0.66 -13.13 3.16
C THR A 297 -0.29 -11.74 3.70
N LEU A 298 0.10 -11.65 4.97
CA LEU A 298 0.47 -10.40 5.64
C LEU A 298 1.80 -9.83 5.09
N GLY A 299 2.79 -10.67 4.81
CA GLY A 299 4.07 -10.26 4.25
C GLY A 299 3.93 -9.38 3.01
N PRO A 300 3.28 -9.85 1.93
CA PRO A 300 3.01 -9.05 0.73
C PRO A 300 2.17 -7.80 0.98
N ALA A 301 1.15 -7.86 1.84
CA ALA A 301 0.31 -6.71 2.17
C ALA A 301 1.10 -5.59 2.88
N LEU A 302 1.97 -5.97 3.82
CA LEU A 302 2.90 -5.05 4.49
C LEU A 302 3.94 -4.50 3.52
N THR A 303 4.49 -5.34 2.63
CA THR A 303 5.43 -4.91 1.60
C THR A 303 4.83 -3.83 0.70
N ALA A 304 3.60 -4.01 0.26
CA ALA A 304 2.88 -3.04 -0.58
C ALA A 304 2.62 -1.70 0.11
N THR A 305 2.51 -1.69 1.46
CA THR A 305 2.15 -0.47 2.21
C THR A 305 3.33 0.19 2.92
N ARG A 306 4.35 -0.58 3.32
CA ARG A 306 5.47 -0.13 4.15
C ARG A 306 6.84 -0.33 3.51
N GLY A 307 6.90 -1.03 2.37
CA GLY A 307 8.14 -1.37 1.66
C GLY A 307 8.82 -2.65 2.19
N PHE A 308 9.70 -3.22 1.36
CA PHE A 308 10.40 -4.48 1.64
C PHE A 308 11.28 -4.44 2.90
N ALA A 309 11.87 -3.29 3.22
CA ALA A 309 12.81 -3.17 4.34
C ALA A 309 12.13 -2.97 5.70
N SER A 310 10.78 -2.98 5.78
CA SER A 310 10.06 -2.75 7.03
C SER A 310 10.30 -3.89 8.03
N PRO A 311 10.49 -3.57 9.34
CA PRO A 311 10.66 -4.59 10.38
C PRO A 311 9.49 -5.57 10.48
N GLU A 312 8.29 -5.10 10.21
CA GLU A 312 7.07 -5.89 10.28
C GLU A 312 7.00 -6.92 9.15
N VAL A 313 7.53 -6.59 7.95
CA VAL A 313 7.67 -7.56 6.85
C VAL A 313 8.64 -8.66 7.23
N GLU A 314 9.82 -8.30 7.80
CA GLU A 314 10.78 -9.31 8.27
C GLU A 314 10.18 -10.19 9.36
N ALA A 315 9.43 -9.62 10.31
CA ALA A 315 8.78 -10.36 11.39
C ALA A 315 7.75 -11.36 10.85
N ALA A 316 6.89 -10.94 9.91
CA ALA A 316 5.87 -11.80 9.30
C ALA A 316 6.51 -13.00 8.58
N TYR A 317 7.51 -12.76 7.72
CA TYR A 317 8.19 -13.86 7.02
C TYR A 317 9.05 -14.73 7.95
N THR A 318 9.65 -14.16 9.01
CA THR A 318 10.40 -14.95 10.01
C THR A 318 9.45 -15.90 10.74
N ARG A 319 8.29 -15.41 11.16
CA ARG A 319 7.29 -16.26 11.81
C ARG A 319 6.74 -17.32 10.86
N ALA A 320 6.46 -16.97 9.62
CA ALA A 320 6.06 -17.94 8.59
C ALA A 320 7.14 -19.02 8.37
N HIS A 321 8.42 -18.66 8.38
CA HIS A 321 9.53 -19.61 8.26
C HIS A 321 9.55 -20.62 9.42
N GLU A 322 9.38 -20.14 10.66
CA GLU A 322 9.31 -21.02 11.85
C GLU A 322 8.17 -22.03 11.71
N LEU A 323 6.99 -21.55 11.29
CA LEU A 323 5.81 -22.38 11.08
C LEU A 323 5.98 -23.39 9.94
N CYS A 324 6.57 -22.99 8.81
CA CYS A 324 6.87 -23.90 7.71
C CYS A 324 7.78 -25.07 8.16
N VAL A 325 8.80 -24.77 8.99
CA VAL A 325 9.70 -25.80 9.52
C VAL A 325 8.97 -26.70 10.52
N ALA A 326 8.15 -26.14 11.40
CA ALA A 326 7.42 -26.89 12.41
C ALA A 326 6.34 -27.82 11.81
N LEU A 327 5.69 -27.38 10.72
CA LEU A 327 4.60 -28.07 10.05
C LEU A 327 5.06 -28.94 8.87
N ASP A 328 6.37 -28.98 8.57
CA ASP A 328 6.93 -29.67 7.40
C ASP A 328 6.27 -29.27 6.08
N ARG A 329 6.26 -27.93 5.81
CA ARG A 329 5.64 -27.33 4.62
C ARG A 329 6.71 -26.87 3.61
N PRO A 330 7.29 -27.78 2.82
CA PRO A 330 8.41 -27.45 1.92
C PRO A 330 8.01 -26.51 0.76
N HIS A 331 6.78 -26.56 0.25
CA HIS A 331 6.32 -25.68 -0.82
C HIS A 331 6.17 -24.25 -0.33
N GLU A 332 5.49 -24.05 0.80
CA GLU A 332 5.30 -22.74 1.42
C GLU A 332 6.64 -22.16 1.89
N LEU A 333 7.55 -23.02 2.35
CA LEU A 333 8.90 -22.63 2.76
C LEU A 333 9.66 -21.91 1.65
N VAL A 334 9.53 -22.34 0.40
CA VAL A 334 10.20 -21.71 -0.75
C VAL A 334 9.72 -20.27 -0.94
N LEU A 335 8.41 -20.03 -0.87
CA LEU A 335 7.82 -18.68 -0.95
C LEU A 335 8.30 -17.78 0.19
N VAL A 336 8.33 -18.32 1.41
CA VAL A 336 8.76 -17.60 2.61
C VAL A 336 10.26 -17.27 2.55
N LEU A 337 11.10 -18.21 2.09
CA LEU A 337 12.54 -17.98 1.90
C LEU A 337 12.80 -16.88 0.86
N HIS A 338 12.01 -16.84 -0.22
CA HIS A 338 12.08 -15.77 -1.22
C HIS A 338 11.75 -14.41 -0.61
N GLY A 339 10.65 -14.32 0.17
CA GLY A 339 10.30 -13.08 0.88
C GLY A 339 11.40 -12.61 1.84
N LEU A 340 12.00 -13.52 2.62
CA LEU A 340 13.14 -13.22 3.51
C LEU A 340 14.40 -12.79 2.73
N ALA A 341 14.63 -13.38 1.55
CA ALA A 341 15.73 -12.99 0.69
C ALA A 341 15.55 -11.57 0.15
N ALA A 342 14.35 -11.23 -0.30
CA ALA A 342 14.02 -9.87 -0.74
C ALA A 342 14.19 -8.83 0.40
N VAL A 343 13.71 -9.13 1.61
CA VAL A 343 13.95 -8.27 2.79
C VAL A 343 15.44 -8.08 3.05
N ALA A 344 16.23 -9.17 3.00
CA ALA A 344 17.67 -9.12 3.21
C ALA A 344 18.38 -8.27 2.14
N GLU A 345 17.91 -8.36 0.89
CA GLU A 345 18.40 -7.58 -0.24
C GLU A 345 18.20 -6.07 -0.02
N PHE A 346 16.96 -5.65 0.24
CA PHE A 346 16.63 -4.23 0.45
C PHE A 346 17.33 -3.61 1.68
N ARG A 347 17.76 -4.44 2.65
CA ARG A 347 18.57 -4.05 3.80
C ARG A 347 20.09 -4.23 3.58
N ALA A 348 20.51 -4.37 2.33
CA ALA A 348 21.92 -4.58 1.95
C ALA A 348 22.61 -5.75 2.70
N ARG A 349 21.84 -6.80 3.08
CA ARG A 349 22.35 -8.03 3.72
C ARG A 349 22.57 -9.12 2.68
N TYR A 350 23.37 -8.83 1.66
CA TYR A 350 23.51 -9.64 0.44
C TYR A 350 23.91 -11.10 0.69
N HIS A 351 24.84 -11.37 1.61
CA HIS A 351 25.24 -12.75 1.93
C HIS A 351 24.09 -13.57 2.52
N ARG A 352 23.20 -12.92 3.31
CA ARG A 352 22.00 -13.59 3.84
C ARG A 352 21.01 -13.88 2.72
N SER A 353 20.80 -12.92 1.82
CA SER A 353 19.97 -13.10 0.64
C SER A 353 20.48 -14.27 -0.22
N GLU A 354 21.76 -14.26 -0.57
CA GLU A 354 22.39 -15.30 -1.38
C GLU A 354 22.27 -16.70 -0.75
N ALA A 355 22.46 -16.82 0.57
CA ALA A 355 22.31 -18.09 1.28
C ALA A 355 20.87 -18.63 1.22
N LEU A 356 19.86 -17.77 1.39
CA LEU A 356 18.44 -18.14 1.31
C LEU A 356 18.06 -18.58 -0.11
N LEU A 357 18.48 -17.83 -1.13
CA LEU A 357 18.22 -18.14 -2.53
C LEU A 357 18.90 -19.43 -3.00
N THR A 358 20.13 -19.66 -2.56
CA THR A 358 20.86 -20.91 -2.83
C THR A 358 20.11 -22.10 -2.21
N ARG A 359 19.52 -21.91 -1.03
CA ARG A 359 18.68 -22.94 -0.39
C ARG A 359 17.41 -23.22 -1.19
N ILE A 360 16.76 -22.20 -1.77
CA ILE A 360 15.60 -22.37 -2.67
C ILE A 360 16.00 -23.27 -3.85
N LEU A 361 17.11 -22.94 -4.55
CA LEU A 361 17.57 -23.74 -5.69
C LEU A 361 17.94 -25.19 -5.30
N ALA A 362 18.45 -25.40 -4.09
CA ALA A 362 18.79 -26.74 -3.57
C ALA A 362 17.56 -27.59 -3.23
N LEU A 363 16.40 -26.98 -2.94
CA LEU A 363 15.14 -27.68 -2.70
C LEU A 363 14.54 -28.29 -3.99
N GLY A 364 15.02 -27.84 -5.16
CA GLY A 364 14.70 -28.48 -6.46
C GLY A 364 13.27 -28.27 -6.94
N THR A 365 12.51 -27.34 -6.34
CA THR A 365 11.21 -26.93 -6.84
C THR A 365 11.39 -26.00 -8.02
N SER A 366 10.83 -26.35 -9.20
CA SER A 366 10.98 -25.54 -10.43
C SER A 366 10.28 -24.17 -10.33
N ASP A 367 9.32 -24.04 -9.43
CA ASP A 367 8.32 -22.97 -9.43
C ASP A 367 8.86 -21.57 -9.09
N LEU A 368 10.00 -21.47 -8.39
CA LEU A 368 10.66 -20.20 -8.08
C LEU A 368 12.14 -20.14 -8.51
N ALA A 369 12.54 -21.02 -9.41
CA ALA A 369 13.94 -21.05 -9.86
C ALA A 369 14.32 -19.81 -10.67
N LEU A 370 13.42 -19.29 -11.48
CA LEU A 370 13.60 -18.06 -12.26
C LEU A 370 13.78 -16.86 -11.32
N GLU A 371 12.89 -16.69 -10.35
CA GLU A 371 12.91 -15.60 -9.37
C GLU A 371 14.13 -15.70 -8.43
N ALA A 372 14.51 -16.92 -8.05
CA ALA A 372 15.73 -17.13 -7.28
C ALA A 372 16.97 -16.71 -8.06
N HIS A 373 17.03 -17.01 -9.36
CA HIS A 373 18.12 -16.57 -10.22
C HIS A 373 18.11 -15.05 -10.44
N GLU A 374 16.93 -14.42 -10.57
CA GLU A 374 16.77 -12.98 -10.67
C GLU A 374 17.34 -12.28 -9.43
N LEU A 375 16.88 -12.66 -8.22
CA LEU A 375 17.39 -12.06 -6.98
C LEU A 375 18.86 -12.38 -6.71
N LEU A 376 19.38 -13.55 -7.15
CA LEU A 376 20.82 -13.84 -7.12
C LEU A 376 21.60 -12.93 -8.06
N ALA A 377 21.04 -12.57 -9.22
CA ALA A 377 21.65 -11.59 -10.11
C ALA A 377 21.70 -10.21 -9.44
N CYS A 378 20.61 -9.77 -8.80
CA CYS A 378 20.55 -8.56 -8.00
C CYS A 378 21.63 -8.54 -6.89
N SER A 379 21.58 -9.56 -6.03
CA SER A 379 22.47 -9.68 -4.86
C SER A 379 23.96 -9.67 -5.25
N THR A 380 24.32 -10.44 -6.27
CA THR A 380 25.71 -10.52 -6.74
C THR A 380 26.15 -9.27 -7.50
N PHE A 381 25.23 -8.56 -8.16
CA PHE A 381 25.51 -7.25 -8.75
C PHE A 381 25.93 -6.25 -7.67
N HIS A 382 25.12 -6.10 -6.62
CA HIS A 382 25.40 -5.15 -5.53
C HIS A 382 26.67 -5.49 -4.75
N GLN A 383 27.08 -6.75 -4.74
CA GLN A 383 28.37 -7.19 -4.22
C GLN A 383 29.57 -6.88 -5.15
N GLY A 384 29.36 -6.23 -6.30
CA GLY A 384 30.41 -5.94 -7.27
C GLY A 384 30.88 -7.16 -8.09
N ALA A 385 30.14 -8.27 -8.05
CA ALA A 385 30.45 -9.50 -8.76
C ALA A 385 29.73 -9.56 -10.13
N ALA A 386 29.97 -8.58 -11.00
CA ALA A 386 29.24 -8.39 -12.27
C ALA A 386 29.17 -9.67 -13.14
N ALA A 387 30.25 -10.44 -13.23
CA ALA A 387 30.26 -11.69 -14.01
C ALA A 387 29.33 -12.76 -13.41
N ARG A 388 29.22 -12.85 -12.09
CA ARG A 388 28.28 -13.77 -11.42
C ARG A 388 26.83 -13.30 -11.61
N SER A 389 26.60 -12.00 -11.49
CA SER A 389 25.29 -11.38 -11.74
C SER A 389 24.80 -11.69 -13.14
N PHE A 390 25.60 -11.42 -14.17
CA PHE A 390 25.28 -11.77 -15.56
C PHE A 390 24.99 -13.27 -15.70
N GLY A 391 25.82 -14.14 -15.10
CA GLY A 391 25.63 -15.59 -15.16
C GLY A 391 24.33 -16.06 -14.53
N TYR A 392 23.89 -15.44 -13.42
CA TYR A 392 22.59 -15.74 -12.80
C TYR A 392 21.42 -15.21 -13.65
N ALA A 393 21.51 -13.98 -14.14
CA ALA A 393 20.49 -13.40 -15.01
C ALA A 393 20.25 -14.27 -16.26
N MET A 394 21.32 -14.75 -16.91
CA MET A 394 21.22 -15.64 -18.08
C MET A 394 20.63 -17.02 -17.76
N ARG A 395 20.90 -17.56 -16.57
CA ARG A 395 20.26 -18.81 -16.11
C ARG A 395 18.76 -18.60 -15.87
N GLY A 396 18.38 -17.48 -15.26
CA GLY A 396 16.98 -17.11 -15.12
C GLY A 396 16.28 -17.03 -16.47
N LEU A 397 16.86 -16.30 -17.44
CA LEU A 397 16.30 -16.19 -18.77
C LEU A 397 16.19 -17.53 -19.50
N ALA A 398 17.07 -18.47 -19.25
CA ALA A 398 17.01 -19.82 -19.84
C ALA A 398 15.84 -20.66 -19.28
N LEU A 399 15.29 -20.27 -18.12
CA LEU A 399 14.09 -20.90 -17.51
C LEU A 399 12.80 -20.19 -17.90
N TYR A 400 12.87 -19.03 -18.53
CA TYR A 400 11.70 -18.26 -18.90
C TYR A 400 10.95 -18.95 -20.05
N ASP A 401 9.64 -19.16 -19.85
CA ASP A 401 8.71 -19.65 -20.87
C ASP A 401 7.60 -18.59 -21.06
N GLU A 402 7.55 -18.00 -22.23
CA GLU A 402 6.57 -16.96 -22.59
C GLU A 402 5.12 -17.47 -22.51
N GLY A 403 4.90 -18.78 -22.67
CA GLY A 403 3.58 -19.41 -22.58
C GLY A 403 3.13 -19.76 -21.16
N ALA A 404 4.02 -19.69 -20.17
CA ALA A 404 3.69 -19.99 -18.79
C ALA A 404 2.92 -18.85 -18.12
N ASP A 405 1.99 -19.20 -17.23
CA ASP A 405 1.29 -18.23 -16.39
C ASP A 405 2.19 -17.83 -15.20
N HIS A 406 2.82 -16.65 -15.29
CA HIS A 406 3.66 -16.09 -14.23
C HIS A 406 2.88 -15.19 -13.25
N THR A 407 1.55 -15.13 -13.35
CA THR A 407 0.71 -14.23 -12.51
C THR A 407 0.69 -14.62 -11.04
N TYR A 408 0.97 -15.88 -10.71
CA TYR A 408 1.02 -16.37 -9.31
C TYR A 408 2.24 -15.85 -8.53
N LEU A 409 3.25 -15.31 -9.21
CA LEU A 409 4.45 -14.74 -8.59
C LEU A 409 4.37 -13.22 -8.37
N ALA A 410 3.26 -12.63 -8.72
CA ALA A 410 2.98 -11.21 -8.61
C ALA A 410 2.74 -10.63 -7.19
N PRO A 411 3.04 -11.26 -6.04
CA PRO A 411 3.04 -10.53 -4.78
C PRO A 411 3.96 -9.32 -4.80
N TYR A 412 4.97 -9.32 -5.68
CA TYR A 412 5.97 -8.25 -5.81
C TYR A 412 5.76 -7.38 -7.05
N GLY A 413 4.80 -7.72 -7.89
CA GLY A 413 4.41 -6.89 -9.03
C GLY A 413 5.43 -6.76 -10.15
N GLU A 414 6.54 -7.49 -10.16
CA GLU A 414 7.60 -7.40 -11.16
C GLU A 414 7.74 -8.70 -11.95
N HIS A 415 7.87 -8.58 -13.27
CA HIS A 415 8.06 -9.73 -14.17
C HIS A 415 9.53 -10.18 -14.11
N PRO A 416 9.84 -11.41 -13.66
CA PRO A 416 11.22 -11.80 -13.34
C PRO A 416 12.14 -11.86 -14.56
N ALA A 417 11.65 -12.17 -15.76
CA ALA A 417 12.47 -12.12 -16.97
C ALA A 417 12.84 -10.67 -17.36
N VAL A 418 11.95 -9.69 -17.10
CA VAL A 418 12.29 -8.26 -17.26
C VAL A 418 13.44 -7.90 -16.32
N SER A 419 13.35 -8.34 -15.07
CA SER A 419 14.40 -8.09 -14.07
C SER A 419 15.72 -8.78 -14.46
N CYS A 420 15.68 -10.01 -14.94
CA CYS A 420 16.89 -10.70 -15.43
C CYS A 420 17.54 -9.92 -16.58
N HIS A 421 16.77 -9.40 -17.52
CA HIS A 421 17.30 -8.61 -18.64
C HIS A 421 17.99 -7.33 -18.14
N TYR A 422 17.38 -6.56 -17.24
CA TYR A 422 18.03 -5.33 -16.79
C TYR A 422 19.22 -5.61 -15.85
N TRP A 423 19.24 -6.67 -15.02
CA TRP A 423 20.43 -7.05 -14.27
C TRP A 423 21.58 -7.49 -15.19
N ALA A 424 21.24 -8.21 -16.28
CA ALA A 424 22.22 -8.52 -17.31
C ALA A 424 22.79 -7.25 -17.96
N ALA A 425 21.94 -6.28 -18.28
CA ALA A 425 22.33 -5.01 -18.86
C ALA A 425 23.33 -4.24 -17.97
N LEU A 426 22.99 -4.06 -16.68
CA LEU A 426 23.85 -3.34 -15.74
C LEU A 426 25.19 -4.06 -15.56
N ALA A 427 25.16 -5.39 -15.40
CA ALA A 427 26.38 -6.20 -15.25
C ALA A 427 27.27 -6.11 -16.51
N LEU A 428 26.69 -6.18 -17.70
CA LEU A 428 27.41 -6.10 -18.98
C LEU A 428 28.13 -4.77 -19.14
N TRP A 429 27.51 -3.64 -18.73
CA TRP A 429 28.22 -2.36 -18.76
C TRP A 429 29.49 -2.40 -17.90
N PHE A 430 29.41 -2.89 -16.66
CA PHE A 430 30.59 -3.02 -15.80
C PHE A 430 31.66 -3.97 -16.38
N LEU A 431 31.23 -5.01 -17.10
CA LEU A 431 32.13 -5.97 -17.77
C LEU A 431 32.78 -5.42 -19.04
N GLY A 432 32.48 -4.19 -19.47
CA GLY A 432 33.05 -3.57 -20.66
C GLY A 432 32.29 -3.91 -21.96
N ARG A 433 31.00 -4.21 -21.88
CA ARG A 433 30.12 -4.50 -23.00
C ARG A 433 28.94 -3.53 -23.07
N PRO A 434 29.19 -2.25 -23.39
CA PRO A 434 28.15 -1.21 -23.27
C PRO A 434 27.07 -1.26 -24.34
N ASP A 435 27.31 -1.81 -25.55
CA ASP A 435 26.29 -1.91 -26.59
C ASP A 435 25.39 -3.12 -26.35
N THR A 436 25.97 -4.27 -26.02
CA THR A 436 25.19 -5.46 -25.59
C THR A 436 24.38 -5.16 -24.31
N ALA A 437 24.90 -4.32 -23.40
CA ALA A 437 24.15 -3.85 -22.24
C ALA A 437 22.88 -3.09 -22.63
N LEU A 438 22.98 -2.19 -23.61
CA LEU A 438 21.84 -1.42 -24.10
C LEU A 438 20.79 -2.33 -24.75
N GLU A 439 21.21 -3.33 -25.55
CA GLU A 439 20.32 -4.31 -26.15
C GLU A 439 19.49 -5.06 -25.09
N HIS A 440 20.12 -5.53 -24.02
CA HIS A 440 19.40 -6.18 -22.92
C HIS A 440 18.44 -5.23 -22.19
N ALA A 441 18.82 -3.97 -21.97
CA ALA A 441 17.94 -2.99 -21.33
C ALA A 441 16.71 -2.68 -22.19
N GLU A 442 16.86 -2.62 -23.51
CA GLU A 442 15.75 -2.44 -24.44
C GLU A 442 14.83 -3.67 -24.50
N GLN A 443 15.39 -4.87 -24.49
CA GLN A 443 14.63 -6.12 -24.39
C GLN A 443 13.79 -6.17 -23.09
N ALA A 444 14.36 -5.74 -21.96
CA ALA A 444 13.62 -5.61 -20.70
C ALA A 444 12.40 -4.70 -20.86
N ARG A 445 12.58 -3.54 -21.48
CA ARG A 445 11.50 -2.58 -21.70
C ARG A 445 10.43 -3.11 -22.67
N GLU A 446 10.82 -3.77 -23.76
CA GLU A 446 9.89 -4.36 -24.72
C GLU A 446 9.03 -5.45 -24.08
N LEU A 447 9.63 -6.34 -23.30
CA LEU A 447 8.94 -7.39 -22.56
C LEU A 447 7.99 -6.82 -21.50
N ALA A 448 8.30 -5.65 -20.95
CA ALA A 448 7.53 -5.01 -19.88
C ALA A 448 6.27 -4.26 -20.34
N THR A 449 6.02 -4.10 -21.66
CA THR A 449 4.99 -3.18 -22.21
C THR A 449 3.58 -3.44 -21.70
N THR A 450 3.23 -4.67 -21.38
CA THR A 450 1.89 -5.06 -20.86
C THR A 450 1.79 -5.03 -19.35
N HIS A 451 2.91 -4.77 -18.64
CA HIS A 451 2.98 -4.85 -17.18
C HIS A 451 3.49 -3.53 -16.59
N PRO A 452 2.60 -2.63 -16.11
CA PRO A 452 2.96 -1.25 -15.74
C PRO A 452 4.09 -1.13 -14.71
N TYR A 453 4.14 -2.01 -13.70
CA TYR A 453 5.20 -1.98 -12.69
C TYR A 453 6.56 -2.34 -13.29
N SER A 454 6.62 -3.44 -14.08
CA SER A 454 7.85 -3.85 -14.77
C SER A 454 8.30 -2.82 -15.81
N LEU A 455 7.35 -2.14 -16.46
CA LEU A 455 7.67 -1.06 -17.39
C LEU A 455 8.34 0.11 -16.65
N ALA A 456 7.76 0.55 -15.52
CA ALA A 456 8.39 1.58 -14.69
C ALA A 456 9.79 1.17 -14.22
N SER A 457 9.97 -0.11 -13.84
CA SER A 457 11.26 -0.66 -13.46
C SER A 457 12.27 -0.62 -14.61
N ALA A 458 11.90 -1.14 -15.79
CA ALA A 458 12.77 -1.15 -16.96
C ALA A 458 13.17 0.27 -17.41
N GLU A 459 12.25 1.24 -17.35
CA GLU A 459 12.54 2.65 -17.63
C GLU A 459 13.50 3.27 -16.61
N VAL A 460 13.34 2.95 -15.31
CA VAL A 460 14.29 3.35 -14.26
C VAL A 460 15.67 2.75 -14.56
N GLN A 461 15.75 1.46 -14.93
CA GLN A 461 17.03 0.79 -15.20
C GLN A 461 17.71 1.32 -16.47
N LEU A 462 16.96 1.74 -17.48
CA LEU A 462 17.51 2.48 -18.61
C LEU A 462 18.13 3.82 -18.16
N ALA A 463 17.49 4.54 -17.24
CA ALA A 463 18.06 5.75 -16.69
C ALA A 463 19.37 5.47 -15.91
N TYR A 464 19.44 4.37 -15.11
CA TYR A 464 20.70 3.91 -14.49
C TYR A 464 21.77 3.61 -15.53
N LEU A 465 21.45 2.83 -16.57
CA LEU A 465 22.42 2.46 -17.60
C LEU A 465 22.98 3.69 -18.30
N HIS A 466 22.14 4.64 -18.70
CA HIS A 466 22.60 5.89 -19.33
C HIS A 466 23.41 6.76 -18.34
N GLN A 467 23.06 6.74 -17.06
CA GLN A 467 23.89 7.39 -16.04
C GLN A 467 25.28 6.73 -15.96
N TYR A 468 25.35 5.40 -15.95
CA TYR A 468 26.66 4.69 -15.97
C TYR A 468 27.45 4.98 -17.24
N ARG A 469 26.79 5.10 -18.40
CA ARG A 469 27.43 5.47 -19.68
C ARG A 469 27.87 6.93 -19.75
N GLY A 470 27.49 7.78 -18.78
CA GLY A 470 27.79 9.22 -18.79
C GLY A 470 26.93 10.03 -19.75
N GLU A 471 25.78 9.54 -20.14
CA GLU A 471 24.85 10.11 -21.13
C GLU A 471 23.70 10.82 -20.40
N ALA A 472 23.99 12.00 -19.81
CA ALA A 472 23.07 12.71 -18.92
C ALA A 472 21.72 13.09 -19.57
N GLU A 473 21.70 13.50 -20.84
CA GLU A 473 20.47 13.85 -21.56
C GLU A 473 19.55 12.63 -21.74
N ALA A 474 20.11 11.47 -22.08
CA ALA A 474 19.36 10.23 -22.23
C ALA A 474 18.86 9.75 -20.86
N ALA A 475 19.69 9.84 -19.81
CA ALA A 475 19.28 9.52 -18.44
C ALA A 475 18.12 10.40 -17.96
N LEU A 476 18.12 11.71 -18.28
CA LEU A 476 17.02 12.63 -17.97
C LEU A 476 15.73 12.24 -18.69
N ALA A 477 15.82 11.90 -19.96
CA ALA A 477 14.66 11.49 -20.75
C ALA A 477 14.01 10.21 -20.19
N TRP A 478 14.82 9.19 -19.85
CA TRP A 478 14.32 7.94 -19.29
C TRP A 478 13.79 8.11 -17.85
N ALA A 479 14.48 8.89 -17.02
CA ALA A 479 13.98 9.22 -15.68
C ALA A 479 12.63 9.95 -15.72
N GLY A 480 12.43 10.85 -16.68
CA GLY A 480 11.15 11.54 -16.90
C GLY A 480 10.02 10.58 -17.28
N ARG A 481 10.28 9.61 -18.18
CA ARG A 481 9.32 8.55 -18.54
C ARG A 481 8.99 7.66 -17.34
N ALA A 482 10.00 7.17 -16.65
CA ALA A 482 9.84 6.33 -15.47
C ALA A 482 9.02 7.02 -14.37
N LEU A 483 9.27 8.33 -14.15
CA LEU A 483 8.51 9.12 -13.18
C LEU A 483 7.04 9.26 -13.59
N ALA A 484 6.76 9.47 -14.87
CA ALA A 484 5.39 9.56 -15.38
C ALA A 484 4.65 8.21 -15.23
N THR A 485 5.28 7.10 -15.64
CA THR A 485 4.72 5.76 -15.50
C THR A 485 4.47 5.42 -14.03
N ALA A 486 5.47 5.63 -13.16
CA ALA A 486 5.37 5.30 -11.74
C ALA A 486 4.32 6.16 -11.00
N SER A 487 4.26 7.46 -11.29
CA SER A 487 3.28 8.38 -10.67
C SER A 487 1.86 8.09 -11.13
N GLY A 488 1.67 7.79 -12.43
CA GLY A 488 0.37 7.47 -13.01
C GLY A 488 -0.27 6.21 -12.43
N HIS A 489 0.53 5.26 -11.95
CA HIS A 489 0.08 3.99 -11.38
C HIS A 489 0.27 3.88 -9.86
N GLY A 490 0.86 4.89 -9.20
CA GLY A 490 1.06 4.90 -7.76
C GLY A 490 2.17 3.96 -7.27
N PHE A 491 3.32 3.92 -7.95
CA PHE A 491 4.50 3.12 -7.58
C PHE A 491 5.57 3.98 -6.88
N PRO A 492 5.48 4.23 -5.57
CA PRO A 492 6.29 5.24 -4.89
C PRO A 492 7.78 4.96 -4.96
N ILE A 493 8.22 3.70 -4.84
CA ILE A 493 9.65 3.36 -4.88
C ILE A 493 10.28 3.67 -6.25
N ARG A 494 9.58 3.37 -7.35
CA ARG A 494 10.06 3.66 -8.71
C ARG A 494 10.04 5.16 -8.99
N ALA A 495 9.04 5.88 -8.47
CA ALA A 495 8.96 7.33 -8.59
C ALA A 495 10.14 8.05 -7.90
N VAL A 496 10.51 7.64 -6.68
CA VAL A 496 11.66 8.25 -5.99
C VAL A 496 13.00 7.89 -6.66
N GLN A 497 13.17 6.67 -7.18
CA GLN A 497 14.36 6.29 -7.95
C GLN A 497 14.48 7.13 -9.22
N ALA A 498 13.39 7.28 -9.96
CA ALA A 498 13.35 8.13 -11.15
C ALA A 498 13.64 9.62 -10.82
N ALA A 499 13.11 10.12 -9.71
CA ALA A 499 13.37 11.49 -9.25
C ALA A 499 14.85 11.72 -8.91
N ILE A 500 15.52 10.75 -8.26
CA ILE A 500 16.95 10.81 -7.95
C ILE A 500 17.79 10.89 -9.22
N LEU A 501 17.56 9.96 -10.16
CA LEU A 501 18.29 9.90 -11.43
C LEU A 501 18.03 11.14 -12.30
N GLY A 502 16.77 11.60 -12.36
CA GLY A 502 16.40 12.81 -13.06
C GLY A 502 17.03 14.06 -12.46
N GLY A 503 17.13 14.14 -11.13
CA GLY A 503 17.80 15.23 -10.42
C GLY A 503 19.30 15.31 -10.72
N TRP A 504 19.99 14.14 -10.72
CA TRP A 504 21.39 14.08 -11.16
C TRP A 504 21.55 14.53 -12.61
N ALA A 505 20.75 13.98 -13.52
CA ALA A 505 20.83 14.28 -14.93
C ALA A 505 20.55 15.76 -15.23
N LEU A 506 19.58 16.37 -14.53
CA LEU A 506 19.28 17.81 -14.63
C LEU A 506 20.47 18.65 -14.17
N ALA A 507 21.12 18.31 -13.05
CA ALA A 507 22.31 19.01 -12.58
C ALA A 507 23.49 18.89 -13.57
N MET A 508 23.64 17.74 -14.25
CA MET A 508 24.71 17.54 -15.24
C MET A 508 24.46 18.31 -16.55
N THR A 509 23.21 18.44 -16.99
CA THR A 509 22.87 19.05 -18.30
C THR A 509 22.70 20.57 -18.23
N SER A 510 22.21 21.11 -17.11
CA SER A 510 21.87 22.55 -16.97
C SER A 510 22.67 23.27 -15.87
N ALA A 511 23.45 22.58 -15.05
CA ALA A 511 24.08 23.12 -13.84
C ALA A 511 23.08 23.81 -12.88
N ASP A 512 21.80 23.38 -12.91
CA ASP A 512 20.72 23.95 -12.12
C ASP A 512 20.67 23.35 -10.71
N SER A 513 20.59 24.19 -9.70
CA SER A 513 20.42 23.79 -8.29
C SER A 513 19.11 23.03 -8.04
N GLY A 514 18.08 23.21 -8.88
CA GLY A 514 16.82 22.45 -8.83
C GLY A 514 17.04 20.96 -8.99
N GLY A 515 18.04 20.53 -9.77
CA GLY A 515 18.43 19.12 -9.90
C GLY A 515 18.92 18.52 -8.57
N VAL A 516 19.74 19.27 -7.83
CA VAL A 516 20.22 18.86 -6.49
C VAL A 516 19.08 18.76 -5.48
N GLU A 517 18.14 19.71 -5.50
CA GLU A 517 16.98 19.69 -4.60
C GLU A 517 16.05 18.51 -4.90
N GLN A 518 15.78 18.23 -6.17
CA GLN A 518 15.03 17.06 -6.60
C GLN A 518 15.69 15.75 -6.15
N LEU A 519 17.02 15.62 -6.30
CA LEU A 519 17.79 14.47 -5.87
C LEU A 519 17.72 14.28 -4.36
N ARG A 520 17.90 15.35 -3.57
CA ARG A 520 17.78 15.30 -2.09
C ARG A 520 16.39 14.88 -1.64
N SER A 521 15.35 15.44 -2.25
CA SER A 521 13.96 15.06 -1.96
C SER A 521 13.69 13.58 -2.29
N GLY A 522 14.15 13.12 -3.46
CA GLY A 522 14.05 11.71 -3.86
C GLY A 522 14.78 10.78 -2.90
N LEU A 523 16.02 11.14 -2.49
CA LEU A 523 16.81 10.36 -1.53
C LEU A 523 16.12 10.27 -0.16
N ALA A 524 15.56 11.38 0.34
CA ALA A 524 14.79 11.37 1.59
C ALA A 524 13.56 10.44 1.48
N GLY A 525 12.85 10.48 0.35
CA GLY A 525 11.74 9.57 0.07
C GLY A 525 12.17 8.10 0.00
N TYR A 526 13.32 7.81 -0.61
CA TYR A 526 13.89 6.46 -0.67
C TYR A 526 14.21 5.91 0.73
N LEU A 527 14.91 6.69 1.55
CA LEU A 527 15.29 6.31 2.91
C LEU A 527 14.08 6.15 3.84
N ALA A 528 13.01 6.92 3.62
CA ALA A 528 11.75 6.78 4.36
C ALA A 528 11.09 5.39 4.18
N THR A 529 11.43 4.66 3.10
CA THR A 529 11.00 3.25 2.91
C THR A 529 11.80 2.24 3.74
N GLY A 530 12.88 2.67 4.40
CA GLY A 530 13.84 1.82 5.10
C GLY A 530 14.82 1.09 4.18
N ALA A 531 14.79 1.33 2.87
CA ALA A 531 15.69 0.70 1.91
C ALA A 531 17.12 1.28 2.01
N GLU A 532 18.12 0.40 2.03
CA GLU A 532 19.55 0.75 2.10
C GLU A 532 20.32 0.34 0.83
N LEU A 533 19.68 -0.41 -0.06
CA LEU A 533 20.29 -1.11 -1.19
C LEU A 533 21.25 -0.23 -2.01
N ASP A 534 20.76 0.92 -2.50
CA ASP A 534 21.50 1.85 -3.36
C ASP A 534 21.88 3.17 -2.64
N HIS A 535 21.75 3.24 -1.31
CA HIS A 535 22.00 4.49 -0.59
C HIS A 535 23.38 5.10 -0.88
N PRO A 536 24.51 4.33 -0.83
CA PRO A 536 25.83 4.90 -1.14
C PRO A 536 25.97 5.37 -2.60
N TYR A 537 25.33 4.69 -3.56
CA TYR A 537 25.29 5.10 -4.95
C TYR A 537 24.60 6.46 -5.12
N TYR A 538 23.43 6.65 -4.51
CA TYR A 538 22.68 7.91 -4.59
C TYR A 538 23.44 9.08 -3.93
N LEU A 539 24.19 8.82 -2.85
CA LEU A 539 25.10 9.82 -2.28
C LEU A 539 26.24 10.15 -3.26
N GLY A 540 26.74 9.17 -4.01
CA GLY A 540 27.69 9.40 -5.10
C GLY A 540 27.15 10.33 -6.18
N LEU A 541 25.90 10.10 -6.62
CA LEU A 541 25.21 10.99 -7.56
C LEU A 541 25.02 12.41 -6.99
N LEU A 542 24.66 12.52 -5.72
CA LEU A 542 24.53 13.79 -5.05
C LEU A 542 25.85 14.55 -4.97
N ALA A 543 26.96 13.85 -4.67
CA ALA A 543 28.29 14.45 -4.63
C ALA A 543 28.71 14.99 -6.01
N ASP A 544 28.44 14.23 -7.07
CA ASP A 544 28.74 14.62 -8.45
C ASP A 544 27.90 15.83 -8.89
N ALA A 545 26.60 15.86 -8.56
CA ALA A 545 25.69 16.97 -8.82
C ALA A 545 26.12 18.25 -8.08
N LEU A 546 26.48 18.15 -6.80
CA LEU A 546 26.99 19.27 -6.00
C LEU A 546 28.27 19.87 -6.58
N ALA A 547 29.18 19.04 -7.08
CA ALA A 547 30.40 19.51 -7.73
C ALA A 547 30.14 20.43 -8.92
N THR A 548 29.05 20.22 -9.64
CA THR A 548 28.69 20.97 -10.82
C THR A 548 27.94 22.26 -10.48
N THR A 549 27.15 22.26 -9.39
CA THR A 549 26.24 23.36 -9.05
C THR A 549 26.77 24.29 -7.95
N THR A 550 27.30 23.74 -6.85
CA THR A 550 27.73 24.52 -5.67
C THR A 550 29.23 24.51 -5.44
N GLY A 551 29.93 23.55 -6.00
CA GLY A 551 31.38 23.41 -5.89
C GLY A 551 31.83 22.10 -5.22
N PRO A 552 33.13 21.78 -5.28
CA PRO A 552 33.65 20.47 -4.90
C PRO A 552 33.61 20.18 -3.39
N SER A 553 33.68 21.19 -2.53
CA SER A 553 33.82 21.00 -1.08
C SER A 553 32.62 20.32 -0.43
N GLU A 554 31.39 20.69 -0.80
CA GLU A 554 30.19 20.01 -0.32
C GLU A 554 30.10 18.57 -0.85
N GLY A 555 30.44 18.38 -2.13
CA GLY A 555 30.49 17.05 -2.75
C GLY A 555 31.46 16.12 -2.04
N LEU A 556 32.64 16.63 -1.61
CA LEU A 556 33.63 15.84 -0.84
C LEU A 556 33.05 15.29 0.46
N VAL A 557 32.30 16.10 1.22
CA VAL A 557 31.67 15.64 2.46
C VAL A 557 30.71 14.48 2.18
N VAL A 558 29.90 14.61 1.11
CA VAL A 558 28.90 13.60 0.77
C VAL A 558 29.53 12.31 0.24
N VAL A 559 30.55 12.39 -0.62
CA VAL A 559 31.21 11.18 -1.13
C VAL A 559 32.01 10.45 -0.04
N GLU A 560 32.61 11.16 0.91
CA GLU A 560 33.28 10.56 2.07
C GLU A 560 32.26 9.84 2.98
N GLU A 561 31.05 10.39 3.11
CA GLU A 561 29.96 9.70 3.80
C GLU A 561 29.56 8.42 3.06
N ALA A 562 29.38 8.48 1.73
CA ALA A 562 29.07 7.31 0.92
C ALA A 562 30.10 6.19 1.08
N ILE A 563 31.40 6.52 1.00
CA ILE A 563 32.49 5.57 1.19
C ILE A 563 32.47 4.98 2.62
N ARG A 564 32.22 5.80 3.63
CA ARG A 564 32.14 5.36 5.03
C ARG A 564 30.95 4.41 5.27
N LEU A 565 29.80 4.64 4.62
CA LEU A 565 28.64 3.75 4.70
C LEU A 565 28.89 2.37 4.10
N VAL A 566 29.63 2.30 2.98
CA VAL A 566 30.06 1.01 2.40
C VAL A 566 30.99 0.29 3.37
N GLY A 567 31.90 1.02 4.06
CA GLY A 567 32.90 0.45 4.94
C GLY A 567 34.07 -0.22 4.18
N THR A 568 35.00 -0.77 4.94
CA THR A 568 36.23 -1.38 4.38
C THR A 568 36.08 -2.85 3.98
N GLU A 569 35.05 -3.53 4.51
CA GLU A 569 34.90 -4.99 4.39
C GLU A 569 33.72 -5.41 3.49
N ARG A 570 32.88 -4.47 3.08
CA ARG A 570 31.75 -4.77 2.20
C ARG A 570 32.12 -4.53 0.73
N PRO A 571 32.11 -5.56 -0.11
CA PRO A 571 32.15 -5.32 -1.54
C PRO A 571 30.88 -4.60 -1.96
N PHE A 572 31.02 -3.51 -2.72
CA PHE A 572 29.91 -2.76 -3.27
C PHE A 572 30.24 -2.34 -4.70
N TYR A 573 29.33 -2.60 -5.62
CA TYR A 573 29.56 -2.44 -7.06
C TYR A 573 30.03 -1.03 -7.45
N TYR A 574 29.52 0.00 -6.78
CA TYR A 574 29.79 1.40 -7.11
C TYR A 574 30.97 2.00 -6.33
N LEU A 575 31.62 1.23 -5.45
CA LEU A 575 32.75 1.72 -4.64
C LEU A 575 33.93 2.26 -5.49
N PRO A 576 34.32 1.63 -6.62
CA PRO A 576 35.29 2.22 -7.54
C PRO A 576 34.92 3.60 -8.03
N GLU A 577 33.64 3.80 -8.41
CA GLU A 577 33.12 5.09 -8.88
C GLU A 577 33.08 6.14 -7.76
N LEU A 578 32.75 5.76 -6.52
CA LEU A 578 32.83 6.68 -5.37
C LEU A 578 34.26 7.22 -5.19
N HIS A 579 35.26 6.36 -5.31
CA HIS A 579 36.68 6.79 -5.25
C HIS A 579 37.07 7.64 -6.47
N ARG A 580 36.53 7.36 -7.68
CA ARG A 580 36.75 8.20 -8.85
C ARG A 580 36.13 9.59 -8.64
N ILE A 581 34.83 9.68 -8.21
CA ILE A 581 34.17 10.94 -7.90
C ILE A 581 34.96 11.74 -6.85
N ARG A 582 35.42 11.05 -5.78
CA ARG A 582 36.31 11.68 -4.80
C ARG A 582 37.56 12.25 -5.44
N GLY A 583 38.18 11.53 -6.38
CA GLY A 583 39.33 12.00 -7.15
C GLY A 583 39.03 13.24 -7.97
N ASP A 584 37.88 13.30 -8.66
CA ASP A 584 37.46 14.46 -9.44
C ASP A 584 37.25 15.70 -8.56
N LEU A 585 36.63 15.52 -7.40
CA LEU A 585 36.40 16.60 -6.44
C LEU A 585 37.68 17.15 -5.86
N LEU A 586 38.64 16.27 -5.50
CA LEU A 586 39.97 16.64 -5.02
C LEU A 586 40.78 17.37 -6.10
N ALA A 587 40.69 16.92 -7.36
CA ALA A 587 41.37 17.59 -8.48
C ALA A 587 40.83 19.00 -8.68
N ARG A 588 39.54 19.21 -8.59
CA ARG A 588 38.89 20.56 -8.67
C ARG A 588 39.28 21.49 -7.50
N GLU A 589 39.67 20.91 -6.34
CA GLU A 589 40.23 21.68 -5.21
C GLU A 589 41.75 21.95 -5.35
N GLY A 590 42.39 21.52 -6.44
CA GLY A 590 43.84 21.65 -6.62
C GLY A 590 44.67 20.68 -5.78
N ARG A 591 44.06 19.62 -5.22
CA ARG A 591 44.71 18.60 -4.37
C ARG A 591 45.19 17.41 -5.22
N ALA A 592 46.05 17.68 -6.22
CA ALA A 592 46.44 16.75 -7.29
C ALA A 592 46.98 15.38 -6.78
N ASP A 593 47.81 15.38 -5.75
CA ASP A 593 48.37 14.11 -5.20
C ASP A 593 47.28 13.25 -4.55
N GLN A 594 46.37 13.88 -3.83
CA GLN A 594 45.24 13.16 -3.21
C GLN A 594 44.25 12.66 -4.24
N ALA A 595 44.00 13.43 -5.31
CA ALA A 595 43.21 13.00 -6.45
C ALA A 595 43.83 11.78 -7.13
N ALA A 596 45.14 11.80 -7.39
CA ALA A 596 45.87 10.69 -7.97
C ALA A 596 45.79 9.41 -7.11
N ALA A 597 45.88 9.54 -5.78
CA ALA A 597 45.70 8.45 -4.85
C ALA A 597 44.27 7.89 -4.86
N ALA A 598 43.25 8.77 -4.96
CA ALA A 598 41.87 8.34 -5.06
C ALA A 598 41.56 7.56 -6.35
N TYR A 599 42.08 8.02 -7.49
CA TYR A 599 41.98 7.28 -8.76
C TYR A 599 42.75 5.95 -8.74
N ALA A 600 43.94 5.91 -8.13
CA ALA A 600 44.66 4.66 -7.98
C ALA A 600 43.86 3.62 -7.19
N ARG A 601 43.19 4.07 -6.12
CA ARG A 601 42.29 3.20 -5.33
C ARG A 601 41.08 2.75 -6.14
N ALA A 602 40.50 3.65 -6.94
CA ALA A 602 39.37 3.31 -7.84
C ALA A 602 39.77 2.22 -8.84
N ILE A 603 40.94 2.35 -9.48
CA ILE A 603 41.52 1.38 -10.41
C ILE A 603 41.74 0.02 -9.72
N GLU A 604 42.39 0.01 -8.55
CA GLU A 604 42.62 -1.21 -7.78
C GLU A 604 41.34 -1.97 -7.46
N LEU A 605 40.32 -1.25 -6.99
CA LEU A 605 39.03 -1.84 -6.67
C LEU A 605 38.29 -2.35 -7.92
N ALA A 606 38.30 -1.58 -9.00
CA ALA A 606 37.67 -1.97 -10.27
C ALA A 606 38.32 -3.23 -10.87
N ALA A 607 39.67 -3.29 -10.86
CA ALA A 607 40.42 -4.47 -11.29
C ALA A 607 40.10 -5.69 -10.41
N GLY A 608 40.01 -5.50 -9.08
CA GLY A 608 39.63 -6.56 -8.13
C GLY A 608 38.21 -7.10 -8.33
N HIS A 609 37.29 -6.25 -8.78
CA HIS A 609 35.90 -6.63 -9.11
C HIS A 609 35.78 -7.13 -10.57
N GLY A 610 36.77 -6.97 -11.42
CA GLY A 610 36.71 -7.28 -12.86
C GLY A 610 35.79 -6.33 -13.63
N THR A 611 35.62 -5.08 -13.17
CA THR A 611 34.73 -4.08 -13.73
C THR A 611 35.45 -3.15 -14.70
N ARG A 612 35.65 -3.61 -15.96
CA ARG A 612 36.46 -2.94 -16.99
C ARG A 612 36.05 -1.49 -17.29
N SER A 613 34.77 -1.21 -17.36
CA SER A 613 34.29 0.16 -17.66
C SER A 613 34.67 1.14 -16.54
N ALA A 614 34.51 0.74 -15.29
CA ALA A 614 34.90 1.57 -14.14
C ALA A 614 36.45 1.74 -14.05
N GLU A 615 37.21 0.69 -14.37
CA GLU A 615 38.68 0.71 -14.39
C GLU A 615 39.18 1.66 -15.49
N LEU A 616 38.65 1.56 -16.72
CA LEU A 616 39.00 2.46 -17.82
C LEU A 616 38.68 3.91 -17.46
N ARG A 617 37.48 4.19 -16.93
CA ARG A 617 37.07 5.53 -16.54
C ARG A 617 37.98 6.13 -15.49
N ALA A 618 38.31 5.38 -14.44
CA ALA A 618 39.23 5.83 -13.40
C ALA A 618 40.65 6.10 -13.94
N ALA A 619 41.16 5.26 -14.84
CA ALA A 619 42.43 5.45 -15.51
C ALA A 619 42.43 6.69 -16.43
N LEU A 620 41.33 6.91 -17.18
CA LEU A 620 41.15 8.10 -18.00
C LEU A 620 41.18 9.38 -17.16
N HIS A 621 40.41 9.44 -16.07
CA HIS A 621 40.37 10.59 -15.17
C HIS A 621 41.71 10.85 -14.51
N ARG A 622 42.44 9.81 -14.11
CA ARG A 622 43.81 9.92 -13.57
C ARG A 622 44.76 10.56 -14.59
N CYS A 623 44.64 10.25 -15.88
CA CYS A 623 45.43 10.86 -16.95
C CYS A 623 45.07 12.34 -17.21
N ARG A 624 43.91 12.80 -16.77
CA ARG A 624 43.37 14.18 -17.00
C ARG A 624 43.51 15.12 -15.80
N VAL A 625 44.21 14.69 -14.73
CA VAL A 625 44.40 15.56 -13.55
C VAL A 625 45.12 16.84 -13.97
N GLN A 626 44.50 18.00 -13.70
CA GLN A 626 45.15 19.30 -13.95
C GLN A 626 46.42 19.43 -13.13
N ASP A 627 47.40 20.17 -13.68
CA ASP A 627 48.70 20.43 -13.07
C ASP A 627 49.58 19.18 -12.87
N ARG A 628 49.19 18.03 -13.45
CA ARG A 628 49.99 16.80 -13.46
C ARG A 628 49.97 16.16 -14.85
N SER A 629 51.13 16.18 -15.53
CA SER A 629 51.24 15.43 -16.78
C SER A 629 51.13 13.93 -16.50
N PRO A 630 50.31 13.19 -17.28
CA PRO A 630 50.24 11.73 -17.13
C PRO A 630 51.58 11.10 -17.39
N THR A 631 51.97 10.15 -16.56
CA THR A 631 53.23 9.38 -16.79
C THR A 631 53.06 8.45 -18.00
N GLU A 632 54.20 8.00 -18.57
CA GLU A 632 54.15 6.97 -19.61
C GLU A 632 53.44 5.69 -19.14
N ALA A 633 53.63 5.32 -17.87
CA ALA A 633 52.91 4.21 -17.25
C ALA A 633 51.40 4.42 -17.18
N ASP A 634 50.95 5.65 -16.87
CA ASP A 634 49.51 5.97 -16.85
C ASP A 634 48.87 5.81 -18.26
N ARG A 635 49.56 6.30 -19.30
CA ARG A 635 49.11 6.18 -20.68
C ARG A 635 49.15 4.73 -21.20
N ALA A 636 50.22 4.00 -20.87
CA ALA A 636 50.35 2.59 -21.23
C ALA A 636 49.24 1.74 -20.60
N HIS A 637 48.91 2.01 -19.34
CA HIS A 637 47.79 1.34 -18.64
C HIS A 637 46.44 1.67 -19.28
N LEU A 638 46.17 2.95 -19.57
CA LEU A 638 44.95 3.35 -20.26
C LEU A 638 44.82 2.68 -21.63
N ARG A 639 45.93 2.60 -22.41
CA ARG A 639 45.96 1.91 -23.70
C ARG A 639 45.63 0.42 -23.54
N GLN A 640 46.28 -0.25 -22.59
CA GLN A 640 46.02 -1.66 -22.29
C GLN A 640 44.55 -1.92 -21.96
N LEU A 641 43.89 -1.04 -21.20
CA LEU A 641 42.47 -1.15 -20.89
C LEU A 641 41.59 -0.88 -22.11
N TYR A 642 41.89 0.17 -22.89
CA TYR A 642 41.15 0.53 -24.10
C TYR A 642 41.15 -0.63 -25.12
N ASP A 643 42.31 -1.28 -25.33
CA ASP A 643 42.47 -2.39 -26.28
C ASP A 643 41.70 -3.67 -25.88
N GLN A 644 41.12 -3.74 -24.68
CA GLN A 644 40.29 -4.84 -24.21
C GLN A 644 38.83 -4.69 -24.59
N PHE A 645 38.41 -3.51 -25.10
CA PHE A 645 37.03 -3.28 -25.53
C PHE A 645 36.85 -3.73 -26.98
N GLU A 646 35.77 -4.45 -27.21
CA GLU A 646 35.36 -4.94 -28.53
C GLU A 646 34.15 -4.16 -29.10
N GLU A 647 33.47 -3.36 -28.25
CA GLU A 647 32.28 -2.61 -28.57
C GLU A 647 32.22 -1.30 -27.75
N GLY A 648 31.22 -0.45 -28.00
CA GLY A 648 30.94 0.75 -27.22
C GLY A 648 31.84 1.94 -27.56
N PHE A 649 32.53 1.92 -28.68
CA PHE A 649 33.47 2.99 -29.09
C PHE A 649 32.80 4.35 -29.31
N GLY A 650 31.46 4.42 -29.34
CA GLY A 650 30.69 5.65 -29.34
C GLY A 650 30.41 6.21 -27.94
N THR A 651 30.74 5.51 -26.87
CA THR A 651 30.49 5.99 -25.49
C THR A 651 31.47 7.11 -25.12
N PRO A 652 31.06 8.08 -24.27
CA PRO A 652 31.89 9.21 -23.89
C PRO A 652 33.27 8.85 -23.39
N ASP A 653 33.39 7.80 -22.56
CA ASP A 653 34.65 7.36 -21.98
C ASP A 653 35.62 6.81 -23.02
N LEU A 654 35.13 5.95 -23.94
CA LEU A 654 35.99 5.36 -24.97
C LEU A 654 36.39 6.40 -26.05
N VAL A 655 35.48 7.31 -26.41
CA VAL A 655 35.80 8.46 -27.29
C VAL A 655 36.90 9.33 -26.67
N ALA A 656 36.76 9.62 -25.39
CA ALA A 656 37.70 10.45 -24.64
C ALA A 656 39.07 9.76 -24.40
N ALA A 657 39.04 8.44 -24.15
CA ALA A 657 40.26 7.65 -24.01
C ALA A 657 41.04 7.59 -25.35
N LYS A 658 40.32 7.37 -26.47
CA LYS A 658 40.91 7.36 -27.81
C LYS A 658 41.61 8.69 -28.11
N ALA A 659 40.91 9.82 -27.92
CA ALA A 659 41.48 11.13 -28.16
C ALA A 659 42.77 11.36 -27.36
N LEU A 660 42.78 11.04 -26.06
CA LEU A 660 43.95 11.22 -25.21
C LEU A 660 45.12 10.31 -25.62
N LEU A 661 44.86 9.12 -26.17
CA LEU A 661 45.86 8.15 -26.64
C LEU A 661 46.40 8.50 -28.03
N GLU A 662 45.67 9.27 -28.85
CA GLU A 662 46.09 9.76 -30.17
C GLU A 662 46.87 11.09 -30.06
N ASP A 663 46.59 11.95 -29.08
CA ASP A 663 47.23 13.26 -28.88
C ASP A 663 48.60 13.17 -28.18
N GLY A 664 49.06 12.04 -27.75
CA GLY A 664 50.31 11.83 -27.00
C GLY A 664 51.16 10.70 -27.55
#